data_3a1654cf3e40de4cb407ea206208d43e
#
_entry.id   3a1654cf3e40de4cb407ea206208d43e
#
_cell.length_a   1.000
_cell.length_b   1.000
_cell.length_c   1.000
_cell.angle_alpha   90.00
_cell.angle_beta   90.00
_cell.angle_gamma   90.00
#
_symmetry.space_group_name_H-M   'P 1'
#
loop_
_entity.id
_entity.type
_entity.pdbx_description
1 polymer ?
#
loop_
_entity_poly.entity_id
_entity_poly.type
_entity_poly.pdbx_seq_one_letter_code
_entity_poly.pdbx_strand_id
1 'polypeptide(L)'
;MTDPARPPHTAPPVRRSPMPVQRWFGLWRGLLFAAWPGLHFPSARGEAAPWQGAAARRRRTLLALVAALAGVALWLQWPAAGEDLSGLAWAQMLLVTLLFAWVGIGFVTALMGAWVMLRGDRHGLAPPQASAPITRGARTAIVMPICNEDVATVFAGLRATCESVAATGALSLFDFYVLSDSSDPARRAAEMRAWQRLRDTLGDGPVGAGGRIFYRWRRRRTRRKAGNVADFCRRWGADYRYMVVLDADSIMHGDTLVALVRLMEQNPRAGLVQTLPQGFGHGTVHARLQQFGSRVTGRLFALGMAYWQLGESHYWGHNAILRVEPFMRHCGLGPLPGRGGLSGEILSHDFVEAALMRRAGYEVWLAPDLGGSWEQHPANLLEELQRDRRWCQGNLQNARLIAEPGLRPAHRVMLVTGALSYLVAPVWLGFVALGLGLGGLGASSLSLWALTLALLLLPRLLGVLAVLWRGEEASFGGAARLWGSALLELLLSALQAPLRMLAHSAFVLGALTGLRLDWKSPSREAVAVAWRDALSRIGLLALPALLLAWWSAARQARGLDSPLLAPHLVPLTLPLLLAVPFTVWSGALRPGRLLQRAGLLSVPDEHRRPATLQRGLHKFGFADLAPVAAVAAAAVAPAARRARGRGPALLLAASVVLVALAVLPRPALSPERPLSLQLGLAEIEADAEMTPVAAPRAVRVAIAPRPVRAAPYRPASTIDDAVRQRAYEAVARSLLFENS
;
A
#
# COMPACT_ATOMS: atom_id res chain seq x y z
N MET A 1 -39.40 -7.73 36.99
CA MET A 1 -39.97 -8.63 35.97
C MET A 1 -39.70 -8.02 34.62
N THR A 2 -38.66 -8.46 33.95
CA THR A 2 -38.28 -8.03 32.57
C THR A 2 -39.12 -8.85 31.59
N ASP A 3 -39.88 -8.19 30.75
CA ASP A 3 -40.70 -8.76 29.68
C ASP A 3 -39.82 -9.62 28.73
N PRO A 4 -40.04 -10.95 28.65
CA PRO A 4 -39.19 -11.83 27.84
C PRO A 4 -39.42 -11.71 26.34
N ALA A 5 -40.30 -10.85 25.87
CA ALA A 5 -40.69 -10.72 24.47
C ALA A 5 -40.00 -9.58 23.71
N ARG A 6 -39.18 -8.74 24.34
CA ARG A 6 -38.43 -7.71 23.62
C ARG A 6 -37.11 -8.29 23.09
N PRO A 7 -36.87 -8.25 21.75
CA PRO A 7 -35.59 -8.65 21.22
C PRO A 7 -34.49 -7.77 21.85
N PRO A 8 -33.33 -8.35 22.20
CA PRO A 8 -32.26 -7.60 22.81
C PRO A 8 -31.91 -6.39 21.92
N HIS A 9 -31.80 -5.21 22.54
CA HIS A 9 -31.50 -3.99 21.82
C HIS A 9 -30.20 -4.16 21.04
N THR A 10 -30.30 -4.23 19.70
CA THR A 10 -29.17 -4.40 18.79
C THR A 10 -28.24 -3.18 18.74
N ALA A 11 -28.74 -2.01 19.16
CA ALA A 11 -27.99 -0.77 19.21
C ALA A 11 -28.58 0.17 20.28
N PRO A 12 -27.78 1.11 20.82
CA PRO A 12 -28.29 2.13 21.74
C PRO A 12 -29.29 3.09 21.09
N PRO A 13 -30.02 3.87 21.89
CA PRO A 13 -30.94 4.91 21.38
C PRO A 13 -30.23 5.84 20.39
N VAL A 14 -30.92 6.21 19.30
CA VAL A 14 -30.38 7.06 18.25
C VAL A 14 -30.46 8.52 18.66
N ARG A 15 -29.29 9.19 18.75
CA ARG A 15 -29.18 10.63 18.95
C ARG A 15 -28.71 11.29 17.66
N ARG A 16 -29.64 11.72 16.82
CA ARG A 16 -29.32 12.25 15.50
C ARG A 16 -28.49 13.53 15.57
N SER A 17 -27.40 13.55 14.82
CA SER A 17 -26.52 14.71 14.67
C SER A 17 -26.22 14.98 13.19
N PRO A 18 -26.12 16.25 12.77
CA PRO A 18 -25.87 16.59 11.38
C PRO A 18 -24.43 16.23 10.97
N MET A 19 -24.29 15.75 9.74
CA MET A 19 -23.01 15.59 9.05
C MET A 19 -23.16 16.19 7.65
N PRO A 20 -22.81 17.48 7.50
CA PRO A 20 -23.00 18.20 6.25
C PRO A 20 -22.13 17.60 5.14
N VAL A 21 -22.68 17.56 3.93
CA VAL A 21 -22.04 16.97 2.77
C VAL A 21 -21.28 18.04 2.01
N GLN A 22 -19.99 17.81 1.74
CA GLN A 22 -19.15 18.69 0.93
C GLN A 22 -19.66 18.78 -0.51
N ARG A 23 -19.65 20.00 -1.06
CA ARG A 23 -19.88 20.26 -2.49
C ARG A 23 -18.54 20.52 -3.14
N TRP A 24 -18.28 19.88 -4.29
CA TRP A 24 -17.02 19.96 -4.98
C TRP A 24 -17.05 21.00 -6.08
N PHE A 25 -15.99 21.79 -6.19
CA PHE A 25 -15.81 22.75 -7.29
C PHE A 25 -15.55 22.00 -8.61
N GLY A 26 -14.87 20.87 -8.55
CA GLY A 26 -14.37 20.14 -9.70
C GLY A 26 -13.09 20.77 -10.28
N LEU A 27 -12.38 20.00 -11.10
CA LEU A 27 -11.02 20.35 -11.54
C LEU A 27 -10.97 21.73 -12.24
N TRP A 28 -11.79 21.94 -13.26
CA TRP A 28 -11.75 23.18 -14.07
C TRP A 28 -12.12 24.42 -13.27
N ARG A 29 -13.22 24.36 -12.50
CA ARG A 29 -13.62 25.49 -11.64
C ARG A 29 -12.60 25.75 -10.54
N GLY A 30 -11.98 24.70 -9.98
CA GLY A 30 -10.93 24.82 -8.99
C GLY A 30 -9.67 25.49 -9.57
N LEU A 31 -9.27 25.13 -10.80
CA LEU A 31 -8.15 25.77 -11.49
C LEU A 31 -8.44 27.25 -11.79
N LEU A 32 -9.65 27.57 -12.30
CA LEU A 32 -10.06 28.95 -12.52
C LEU A 32 -10.07 29.75 -11.21
N PHE A 33 -10.58 29.18 -10.13
CA PHE A 33 -10.55 29.79 -8.80
C PHE A 33 -9.13 30.03 -8.31
N ALA A 34 -8.22 29.07 -8.51
CA ALA A 34 -6.81 29.18 -8.11
C ALA A 34 -6.05 30.23 -8.94
N ALA A 35 -6.46 30.44 -10.20
CA ALA A 35 -5.86 31.43 -11.11
C ALA A 35 -6.38 32.86 -10.86
N TRP A 36 -7.46 33.04 -10.09
CA TRP A 36 -8.06 34.37 -9.88
C TRP A 36 -7.40 35.09 -8.70
N PRO A 37 -6.72 36.21 -8.90
CA PRO A 37 -6.09 36.97 -7.82
C PRO A 37 -7.16 37.51 -6.85
N GLY A 38 -6.98 37.27 -5.56
CA GLY A 38 -7.83 37.77 -4.49
C GLY A 38 -8.95 36.83 -4.01
N LEU A 39 -9.23 35.73 -4.71
CA LEU A 39 -10.11 34.69 -4.20
C LEU A 39 -9.34 33.73 -3.29
N HIS A 40 -9.39 33.98 -2.00
CA HIS A 40 -8.77 33.10 -1.00
C HIS A 40 -9.85 32.31 -0.28
N PHE A 41 -9.75 30.99 -0.30
CA PHE A 41 -10.57 30.16 0.56
C PHE A 41 -10.09 30.38 2.01
N PRO A 42 -10.96 30.75 2.96
CA PRO A 42 -10.56 30.92 4.32
C PRO A 42 -10.06 29.58 4.85
N SER A 43 -8.75 29.39 4.83
CA SER A 43 -8.14 28.30 5.57
C SER A 43 -8.16 28.68 7.05
N ALA A 44 -8.54 27.75 7.93
CA ALA A 44 -8.37 27.98 9.36
C ALA A 44 -6.92 28.34 9.64
N ARG A 45 -6.65 29.65 9.82
CA ARG A 45 -5.35 30.20 10.23
C ARG A 45 -5.22 29.97 11.73
N GLY A 46 -4.90 28.74 12.14
CA GLY A 46 -4.36 28.53 13.47
C GLY A 46 -2.89 28.96 13.50
N GLU A 47 -2.35 29.20 14.67
CA GLU A 47 -0.90 29.41 14.87
C GLU A 47 -0.11 28.30 14.18
N ALA A 48 0.98 28.68 13.52
CA ALA A 48 1.83 27.75 12.80
C ALA A 48 2.37 26.69 13.79
N ALA A 49 2.09 25.41 13.52
CA ALA A 49 2.61 24.36 14.37
C ALA A 49 4.14 24.27 14.25
N PRO A 50 4.86 23.97 15.35
CA PRO A 50 6.33 23.92 15.36
C PRO A 50 6.94 23.01 14.28
N TRP A 51 6.22 21.94 13.90
CA TRP A 51 6.66 20.98 12.90
C TRP A 51 6.54 21.46 11.44
N GLN A 52 5.72 22.49 11.15
CA GLN A 52 5.43 22.92 9.77
C GLN A 52 6.68 23.40 9.03
N GLY A 53 7.55 24.15 9.69
CA GLY A 53 8.82 24.57 9.12
C GLY A 53 9.75 23.40 8.79
N ALA A 54 9.79 22.38 9.66
CA ALA A 54 10.54 21.15 9.40
C ALA A 54 9.97 20.38 8.22
N ALA A 55 8.64 20.21 8.15
CA ALA A 55 7.97 19.55 7.02
C ALA A 55 8.28 20.24 5.68
N ALA A 56 8.22 21.58 5.64
CA ALA A 56 8.51 22.34 4.43
C ALA A 56 9.97 22.15 3.96
N ARG A 57 10.95 22.14 4.89
CA ARG A 57 12.36 21.87 4.55
C ARG A 57 12.53 20.44 4.03
N ARG A 58 12.00 19.43 4.72
CA ARG A 58 12.11 18.02 4.35
C ARG A 58 11.50 17.73 2.98
N ARG A 59 10.34 18.33 2.67
CA ARG A 59 9.70 18.22 1.35
C ARG A 59 10.49 18.89 0.25
N ARG A 60 11.11 20.07 0.51
CA ARG A 60 12.01 20.68 -0.45
C ARG A 60 13.24 19.82 -0.71
N THR A 61 13.82 19.21 0.33
CA THR A 61 14.93 18.26 0.19
C THR A 61 14.51 17.03 -0.63
N LEU A 62 13.33 16.46 -0.35
CA LEU A 62 12.77 15.34 -1.13
C LEU A 62 12.68 15.72 -2.62
N LEU A 63 12.03 16.84 -2.93
CA LEU A 63 11.83 17.29 -4.32
C LEU A 63 13.15 17.62 -5.01
N ALA A 64 14.11 18.26 -4.31
CA ALA A 64 15.42 18.58 -4.87
C ALA A 64 16.22 17.31 -5.19
N LEU A 65 16.22 16.31 -4.31
CA LEU A 65 16.89 15.03 -4.55
C LEU A 65 16.24 14.25 -5.70
N VAL A 66 14.91 14.22 -5.76
CA VAL A 66 14.18 13.59 -6.88
C VAL A 66 14.48 14.29 -8.20
N ALA A 67 14.48 15.64 -8.23
CA ALA A 67 14.84 16.40 -9.40
C ALA A 67 16.30 16.16 -9.84
N ALA A 68 17.22 16.06 -8.87
CA ALA A 68 18.61 15.73 -9.16
C ALA A 68 18.75 14.33 -9.78
N LEU A 69 18.06 13.32 -9.23
CA LEU A 69 18.05 11.95 -9.78
C LEU A 69 17.47 11.91 -11.20
N ALA A 70 16.35 12.60 -11.42
CA ALA A 70 15.76 12.70 -12.75
C ALA A 70 16.68 13.47 -13.73
N GLY A 71 17.35 14.52 -13.25
CA GLY A 71 18.35 15.28 -14.02
C GLY A 71 19.56 14.43 -14.40
N VAL A 72 20.06 13.61 -13.47
CA VAL A 72 21.15 12.66 -13.76
C VAL A 72 20.69 11.62 -14.80
N ALA A 73 19.49 11.07 -14.66
CA ALA A 73 18.95 10.12 -15.63
C ALA A 73 18.78 10.77 -17.02
N LEU A 74 18.36 12.02 -17.09
CA LEU A 74 18.27 12.78 -18.33
C LEU A 74 19.65 13.03 -18.91
N TRP A 75 20.62 13.46 -18.09
CA TRP A 75 22.00 13.73 -18.53
C TRP A 75 22.69 12.47 -19.07
N LEU A 76 22.50 11.32 -18.42
CA LEU A 76 23.05 10.02 -18.89
C LEU A 76 22.48 9.57 -20.24
N GLN A 77 21.37 10.14 -20.68
CA GLN A 77 20.73 9.86 -21.96
C GLN A 77 20.94 10.99 -22.98
N TRP A 78 21.64 12.08 -22.58
CA TRP A 78 21.82 13.24 -23.46
C TRP A 78 22.62 12.84 -24.70
N PRO A 79 22.18 13.23 -25.92
CA PRO A 79 22.85 12.85 -27.13
C PRO A 79 24.27 13.43 -27.19
N ALA A 80 25.15 12.77 -27.90
CA ALA A 80 26.47 13.33 -28.22
C ALA A 80 26.33 14.61 -29.06
N ALA A 81 27.34 15.47 -29.00
CA ALA A 81 27.33 16.71 -29.76
C ALA A 81 27.24 16.41 -31.27
N GLY A 82 26.23 16.97 -31.95
CA GLY A 82 25.99 16.75 -33.37
C GLY A 82 25.04 15.57 -33.72
N GLU A 83 24.51 14.86 -32.73
CA GLU A 83 23.47 13.87 -32.98
C GLU A 83 22.07 14.50 -32.98
N ASP A 84 21.36 14.40 -34.12
CA ASP A 84 19.96 14.80 -34.22
C ASP A 84 19.06 13.67 -33.80
N LEU A 85 18.38 13.85 -32.68
CA LEU A 85 17.39 12.87 -32.18
C LEU A 85 16.05 13.01 -32.93
N SER A 86 15.46 11.87 -33.30
CA SER A 86 14.07 11.85 -33.78
C SER A 86 13.09 12.27 -32.66
N GLY A 87 11.92 12.78 -33.05
CA GLY A 87 10.87 13.12 -32.08
C GLY A 87 10.46 11.94 -31.17
N LEU A 88 10.54 10.70 -31.67
CA LEU A 88 10.27 9.48 -30.89
C LEU A 88 11.37 9.22 -29.84
N ALA A 89 12.64 9.51 -30.16
CA ALA A 89 13.74 9.37 -29.21
C ALA A 89 13.62 10.41 -28.08
N TRP A 90 13.24 11.65 -28.38
CA TRP A 90 12.90 12.66 -27.36
C TRP A 90 11.74 12.22 -26.47
N ALA A 91 10.68 11.63 -27.06
CA ALA A 91 9.57 11.08 -26.28
C ALA A 91 10.03 9.95 -25.35
N GLN A 92 10.90 9.06 -25.82
CA GLN A 92 11.46 7.98 -25.00
C GLN A 92 12.29 8.54 -23.82
N MET A 93 13.15 9.52 -24.05
CA MET A 93 13.91 10.21 -23.00
C MET A 93 13.00 10.83 -21.95
N LEU A 94 11.92 11.47 -22.37
CA LEU A 94 10.93 12.07 -21.46
C LEU A 94 10.29 10.98 -20.60
N LEU A 95 9.85 9.85 -21.19
CA LEU A 95 9.22 8.76 -20.45
C LEU A 95 10.18 8.16 -19.41
N VAL A 96 11.45 7.91 -19.78
CA VAL A 96 12.48 7.44 -18.83
C VAL A 96 12.66 8.43 -17.69
N THR A 97 12.81 9.71 -18.00
CA THR A 97 12.99 10.76 -16.98
C THR A 97 11.81 10.79 -15.99
N LEU A 98 10.57 10.66 -16.48
CA LEU A 98 9.37 10.57 -15.64
C LEU A 98 9.39 9.31 -14.77
N LEU A 99 9.80 8.15 -15.32
CA LEU A 99 9.93 6.90 -14.56
C LEU A 99 11.00 7.04 -13.46
N PHE A 100 12.15 7.66 -13.76
CA PHE A 100 13.19 7.90 -12.76
C PHE A 100 12.73 8.86 -11.67
N ALA A 101 12.01 9.93 -12.02
CA ALA A 101 11.41 10.83 -11.03
C ALA A 101 10.44 10.07 -10.11
N TRP A 102 9.61 9.19 -10.67
CA TRP A 102 8.67 8.36 -9.91
C TRP A 102 9.38 7.42 -8.94
N VAL A 103 10.31 6.61 -9.43
CA VAL A 103 11.09 5.68 -8.61
C VAL A 103 11.93 6.43 -7.58
N GLY A 104 12.46 7.61 -7.97
CA GLY A 104 13.24 8.52 -7.12
C GLY A 104 12.45 8.99 -5.88
N ILE A 105 11.15 9.25 -5.99
CA ILE A 105 10.30 9.60 -4.83
C ILE A 105 10.35 8.48 -3.77
N GLY A 106 10.17 7.24 -4.20
CA GLY A 106 10.26 6.07 -3.32
C GLY A 106 11.64 5.91 -2.72
N PHE A 107 12.66 5.94 -3.56
CA PHE A 107 14.06 5.80 -3.15
C PHE A 107 14.46 6.83 -2.09
N VAL A 108 14.20 8.12 -2.33
CA VAL A 108 14.52 9.18 -1.36
C VAL A 108 13.70 9.03 -0.08
N THR A 109 12.42 8.61 -0.18
CA THR A 109 11.61 8.33 0.99
C THR A 109 12.22 7.19 1.83
N ALA A 110 12.71 6.11 1.21
CA ALA A 110 13.40 5.04 1.91
C ALA A 110 14.70 5.51 2.59
N LEU A 111 15.49 6.35 1.91
CA LEU A 111 16.69 6.96 2.51
C LEU A 111 16.34 7.84 3.73
N MET A 112 15.28 8.64 3.64
CA MET A 112 14.78 9.41 4.77
C MET A 112 14.33 8.50 5.92
N GLY A 113 13.72 7.35 5.62
CA GLY A 113 13.39 6.34 6.62
C GLY A 113 14.61 5.74 7.30
N ALA A 114 15.63 5.38 6.53
CA ALA A 114 16.91 4.91 7.07
C ALA A 114 17.58 5.97 7.96
N TRP A 115 17.52 7.24 7.55
CA TRP A 115 17.99 8.37 8.37
C TRP A 115 17.27 8.45 9.71
N VAL A 116 15.93 8.34 9.70
CA VAL A 116 15.13 8.34 10.94
C VAL A 116 15.49 7.17 11.84
N MET A 117 15.72 5.98 11.29
CA MET A 117 16.15 4.82 12.07
C MET A 117 17.49 5.04 12.79
N LEU A 118 18.41 5.78 12.15
CA LEU A 118 19.74 6.07 12.71
C LEU A 118 19.75 7.23 13.70
N ARG A 119 18.92 8.26 13.47
CA ARG A 119 18.99 9.54 14.20
C ARG A 119 17.74 9.91 14.98
N GLY A 120 16.64 9.15 14.79
CA GLY A 120 15.33 9.51 15.32
C GLY A 120 14.69 10.71 14.61
N ASP A 121 13.50 11.11 15.06
CA ASP A 121 12.80 12.32 14.60
C ASP A 121 12.28 13.13 15.77
N ARG A 122 12.76 14.37 15.92
CA ARG A 122 12.36 15.31 16.99
C ARG A 122 11.00 15.97 16.73
N HIS A 123 10.50 15.93 15.49
CA HIS A 123 9.27 16.60 15.07
C HIS A 123 8.12 15.60 14.84
N GLY A 124 8.39 14.32 14.94
CA GLY A 124 7.38 13.25 14.85
C GLY A 124 6.41 13.28 16.05
N LEU A 125 5.36 12.51 15.93
CA LEU A 125 4.42 12.31 17.04
C LEU A 125 5.15 11.65 18.22
N ALA A 126 5.16 12.30 19.37
CA ALA A 126 5.80 11.75 20.57
C ALA A 126 5.09 10.43 20.98
N PRO A 127 5.83 9.43 21.47
CA PRO A 127 5.23 8.20 21.97
C PRO A 127 4.20 8.51 23.07
N PRO A 128 3.10 7.72 23.17
CA PRO A 128 2.11 7.93 24.21
C PRO A 128 2.72 7.66 25.57
N GLN A 129 2.53 8.59 26.51
CA GLN A 129 2.96 8.41 27.90
C GLN A 129 2.04 7.38 28.56
N ALA A 130 2.59 6.23 28.96
CA ALA A 130 1.83 5.13 29.54
C ALA A 130 1.08 5.51 30.82
N SER A 131 1.64 6.43 31.61
CA SER A 131 1.07 6.96 32.86
C SER A 131 0.08 8.10 32.66
N ALA A 132 -0.04 8.66 31.44
CA ALA A 132 -0.95 9.78 31.20
C ALA A 132 -2.40 9.36 31.43
N PRO A 133 -3.16 10.10 32.26
CA PRO A 133 -4.55 9.78 32.53
C PRO A 133 -5.40 9.98 31.28
N ILE A 134 -6.33 9.06 31.06
CA ILE A 134 -7.35 9.22 30.02
C ILE A 134 -8.60 9.82 30.67
N THR A 135 -9.14 10.87 30.10
CA THR A 135 -10.35 11.49 30.63
C THR A 135 -11.54 10.54 30.49
N ARG A 136 -12.46 10.54 31.47
CA ARG A 136 -13.69 9.73 31.39
C ARG A 136 -14.56 10.08 30.17
N GLY A 137 -14.42 11.30 29.66
CA GLY A 137 -15.09 11.77 28.44
C GLY A 137 -14.48 11.27 27.13
N ALA A 138 -13.35 10.54 27.17
CA ALA A 138 -12.67 10.00 25.98
C ALA A 138 -13.36 8.73 25.43
N ARG A 139 -14.71 8.65 25.49
CA ARG A 139 -15.47 7.53 24.94
C ARG A 139 -15.12 7.34 23.48
N THR A 140 -14.81 6.10 23.12
CA THR A 140 -14.31 5.72 21.80
C THR A 140 -15.19 4.62 21.19
N ALA A 141 -15.74 4.84 20.01
CA ALA A 141 -16.44 3.81 19.27
C ALA A 141 -15.46 3.06 18.35
N ILE A 142 -15.43 1.74 18.45
CA ILE A 142 -14.77 0.88 17.47
C ILE A 142 -15.82 0.49 16.44
N VAL A 143 -15.66 0.97 15.18
CA VAL A 143 -16.63 0.77 14.11
C VAL A 143 -16.05 -0.15 13.05
N MET A 144 -16.74 -1.25 12.79
CA MET A 144 -16.36 -2.28 11.81
C MET A 144 -17.43 -2.40 10.72
N PRO A 145 -17.29 -1.66 9.60
CA PRO A 145 -18.17 -1.81 8.44
C PRO A 145 -17.92 -3.16 7.74
N ILE A 146 -18.99 -3.93 7.51
CA ILE A 146 -18.95 -5.22 6.83
C ILE A 146 -19.95 -5.26 5.67
N CYS A 147 -19.67 -6.07 4.64
CA CYS A 147 -20.54 -6.26 3.49
C CYS A 147 -20.34 -7.62 2.82
N ASN A 148 -21.14 -8.62 3.19
CA ASN A 148 -21.05 -10.00 2.71
C ASN A 148 -19.70 -10.68 2.99
N GLU A 149 -19.03 -10.29 4.08
CA GLU A 149 -17.75 -10.85 4.51
C GLU A 149 -17.91 -12.25 5.11
N ASP A 150 -16.79 -12.97 5.32
CA ASP A 150 -16.79 -14.22 6.06
C ASP A 150 -17.09 -13.96 7.55
N VAL A 151 -18.25 -14.45 8.00
CA VAL A 151 -18.78 -14.19 9.34
C VAL A 151 -17.82 -14.68 10.42
N ALA A 152 -17.22 -15.86 10.22
CA ALA A 152 -16.32 -16.44 11.20
C ALA A 152 -15.04 -15.60 11.38
N THR A 153 -14.46 -15.11 10.29
CA THR A 153 -13.27 -14.24 10.32
C THR A 153 -13.57 -12.90 11.00
N VAL A 154 -14.68 -12.25 10.64
CA VAL A 154 -15.12 -10.98 11.21
C VAL A 154 -15.28 -11.09 12.73
N PHE A 155 -16.07 -12.06 13.18
CA PHE A 155 -16.41 -12.16 14.61
C PHE A 155 -15.28 -12.74 15.46
N ALA A 156 -14.41 -13.57 14.90
CA ALA A 156 -13.19 -14.01 15.59
C ALA A 156 -12.21 -12.84 15.81
N GLY A 157 -11.98 -12.01 14.79
CA GLY A 157 -11.15 -10.81 14.91
C GLY A 157 -11.73 -9.79 15.90
N LEU A 158 -13.03 -9.54 15.84
CA LEU A 158 -13.72 -8.66 16.77
C LEU A 158 -13.62 -9.16 18.20
N ARG A 159 -13.88 -10.46 18.43
CA ARG A 159 -13.72 -11.11 19.74
C ARG A 159 -12.32 -10.92 20.31
N ALA A 160 -11.30 -11.22 19.52
CA ALA A 160 -9.90 -11.08 19.94
C ALA A 160 -9.55 -9.64 20.32
N THR A 161 -10.07 -8.66 19.58
CA THR A 161 -9.91 -7.24 19.87
C THR A 161 -10.64 -6.84 21.15
N CYS A 162 -11.89 -7.27 21.35
CA CYS A 162 -12.68 -7.01 22.57
C CYS A 162 -11.99 -7.59 23.82
N GLU A 163 -11.59 -8.87 23.77
CA GLU A 163 -10.88 -9.53 24.87
C GLU A 163 -9.56 -8.83 25.20
N SER A 164 -8.84 -8.37 24.17
CA SER A 164 -7.59 -7.65 24.35
C SER A 164 -7.80 -6.27 25.01
N VAL A 165 -8.86 -5.55 24.65
CA VAL A 165 -9.23 -4.28 25.31
C VAL A 165 -9.67 -4.53 26.75
N ALA A 166 -10.46 -5.58 27.00
CA ALA A 166 -10.88 -5.95 28.36
C ALA A 166 -9.65 -6.21 29.28
N ALA A 167 -8.64 -6.89 28.74
CA ALA A 167 -7.40 -7.19 29.47
C ALA A 167 -6.59 -5.93 29.88
N THR A 168 -6.79 -4.78 29.21
CA THR A 168 -6.15 -3.51 29.60
C THR A 168 -6.80 -2.80 30.77
N GLY A 169 -7.97 -3.24 31.21
CA GLY A 169 -8.80 -2.56 32.22
C GLY A 169 -9.52 -1.30 31.71
N ALA A 170 -9.31 -0.90 30.45
CA ALA A 170 -9.89 0.32 29.87
C ALA A 170 -11.21 0.06 29.09
N LEU A 171 -11.82 -1.11 29.23
CA LEU A 171 -13.01 -1.49 28.48
C LEU A 171 -14.16 -0.48 28.60
N SER A 172 -14.30 0.19 29.74
CA SER A 172 -15.34 1.20 29.97
C SER A 172 -15.30 2.38 29.01
N LEU A 173 -14.17 2.62 28.35
CA LEU A 173 -13.98 3.71 27.37
C LEU A 173 -14.43 3.30 25.97
N PHE A 174 -14.63 2.01 25.70
CA PHE A 174 -14.84 1.48 24.34
C PHE A 174 -16.20 0.84 24.16
N ASP A 175 -16.86 1.13 23.04
CA ASP A 175 -18.03 0.46 22.56
C ASP A 175 -17.79 -0.04 21.12
N PHE A 176 -18.29 -1.22 20.78
CA PHE A 176 -18.00 -1.91 19.51
C PHE A 176 -19.23 -1.96 18.63
N TYR A 177 -19.10 -1.56 17.37
CA TYR A 177 -20.20 -1.50 16.41
C TYR A 177 -19.88 -2.32 15.16
N VAL A 178 -20.66 -3.37 14.92
CA VAL A 178 -20.69 -4.08 13.64
C VAL A 178 -21.71 -3.40 12.74
N LEU A 179 -21.23 -2.77 11.68
CA LEU A 179 -22.04 -1.97 10.77
C LEU A 179 -22.25 -2.71 9.45
N SER A 180 -23.31 -3.52 9.38
CA SER A 180 -23.58 -4.40 8.24
C SER A 180 -24.27 -3.67 7.09
N ASP A 181 -23.69 -3.83 5.89
CA ASP A 181 -24.25 -3.52 4.57
C ASP A 181 -24.51 -4.80 3.76
N SER A 182 -24.56 -5.97 4.40
CA SER A 182 -24.72 -7.25 3.72
C SER A 182 -26.06 -7.34 2.99
N SER A 183 -26.00 -7.79 1.74
CA SER A 183 -27.16 -7.95 0.86
C SER A 183 -27.79 -9.34 0.96
N ASP A 184 -26.96 -10.35 1.23
CA ASP A 184 -27.38 -11.73 1.33
C ASP A 184 -28.16 -11.97 2.64
N PRO A 185 -29.42 -12.38 2.57
CA PRO A 185 -30.23 -12.66 3.77
C PRO A 185 -29.65 -13.76 4.66
N ALA A 186 -29.04 -14.81 4.06
CA ALA A 186 -28.46 -15.92 4.81
C ALA A 186 -27.21 -15.44 5.58
N ARG A 187 -26.38 -14.60 4.97
CA ARG A 187 -25.23 -13.98 5.66
C ARG A 187 -25.67 -13.06 6.79
N ARG A 188 -26.70 -12.24 6.59
CA ARG A 188 -27.25 -11.38 7.66
C ARG A 188 -27.76 -12.20 8.85
N ALA A 189 -28.43 -13.30 8.58
CA ALA A 189 -28.90 -14.20 9.64
C ALA A 189 -27.71 -14.84 10.39
N ALA A 190 -26.64 -15.20 9.66
CA ALA A 190 -25.41 -15.71 10.27
C ALA A 190 -24.68 -14.63 11.09
N GLU A 191 -24.58 -13.39 10.57
CA GLU A 191 -24.01 -12.23 11.30
C GLU A 191 -24.77 -11.97 12.61
N MET A 192 -26.11 -12.01 12.59
CA MET A 192 -26.94 -11.81 13.77
C MET A 192 -26.71 -12.91 14.81
N ARG A 193 -26.67 -14.19 14.40
CA ARG A 193 -26.35 -15.29 15.30
C ARG A 193 -24.94 -15.19 15.89
N ALA A 194 -23.97 -14.78 15.08
CA ALA A 194 -22.60 -14.60 15.53
C ALA A 194 -22.49 -13.45 16.54
N TRP A 195 -23.21 -12.34 16.31
CA TRP A 195 -23.28 -11.22 17.23
C TRP A 195 -23.91 -11.64 18.58
N GLN A 196 -25.01 -12.37 18.58
CA GLN A 196 -25.64 -12.87 19.79
C GLN A 196 -24.67 -13.78 20.55
N ARG A 197 -24.07 -14.79 19.87
CA ARG A 197 -23.11 -15.71 20.49
C ARG A 197 -21.89 -14.96 21.07
N LEU A 198 -21.41 -13.92 20.39
CA LEU A 198 -20.30 -13.12 20.90
C LEU A 198 -20.68 -12.38 22.19
N ARG A 199 -21.86 -11.79 22.24
CA ARG A 199 -22.37 -11.13 23.45
C ARG A 199 -22.50 -12.12 24.61
N ASP A 200 -23.13 -13.26 24.38
CA ASP A 200 -23.33 -14.32 25.39
C ASP A 200 -21.98 -14.82 25.93
N THR A 201 -20.99 -14.99 25.01
CA THR A 201 -19.63 -15.46 25.40
C THR A 201 -18.89 -14.46 26.26
N LEU A 202 -19.01 -13.14 25.95
CA LEU A 202 -18.28 -12.08 26.65
C LEU A 202 -19.04 -11.54 27.87
N GLY A 203 -20.29 -11.96 28.07
CA GLY A 203 -21.14 -11.56 29.20
C GLY A 203 -21.69 -10.15 29.11
N ASP A 204 -22.88 -9.93 29.61
CA ASP A 204 -23.61 -8.66 29.59
C ASP A 204 -23.43 -7.84 30.89
N GLY A 205 -22.62 -8.30 31.87
CA GLY A 205 -22.39 -7.62 33.13
C GLY A 205 -21.55 -6.33 32.98
N PRO A 206 -21.47 -5.50 34.05
CA PRO A 206 -20.71 -4.25 34.04
C PRO A 206 -19.21 -4.43 33.76
N VAL A 207 -18.67 -5.62 33.99
CA VAL A 207 -17.28 -6.02 33.71
C VAL A 207 -17.18 -6.75 32.37
N GLY A 208 -18.31 -7.21 31.82
CA GLY A 208 -18.37 -7.94 30.56
C GLY A 208 -18.40 -7.03 29.35
N ALA A 209 -17.79 -7.50 28.24
CA ALA A 209 -17.77 -6.77 26.99
C ALA A 209 -19.07 -6.90 26.18
N GLY A 210 -19.91 -7.92 26.47
CA GLY A 210 -21.11 -8.26 25.68
C GLY A 210 -22.10 -7.11 25.58
N GLY A 211 -22.37 -6.41 26.68
CA GLY A 211 -23.27 -5.25 26.72
C GLY A 211 -22.77 -4.02 25.92
N ARG A 212 -21.51 -4.05 25.45
CA ARG A 212 -20.88 -2.98 24.68
C ARG A 212 -20.74 -3.29 23.19
N ILE A 213 -21.26 -4.43 22.72
CA ILE A 213 -21.18 -4.86 21.33
C ILE A 213 -22.52 -4.71 20.67
N PHE A 214 -22.58 -3.84 19.68
CA PHE A 214 -23.79 -3.48 18.96
C PHE A 214 -23.72 -3.95 17.51
N TYR A 215 -24.88 -4.35 16.96
CA TYR A 215 -25.02 -4.73 15.56
C TYR A 215 -26.07 -3.85 14.90
N ARG A 216 -25.74 -3.30 13.74
CA ARG A 216 -26.68 -2.53 12.94
C ARG A 216 -26.60 -2.93 11.48
N TRP A 217 -27.70 -3.38 10.92
CA TRP A 217 -27.89 -3.55 9.49
C TRP A 217 -28.54 -2.33 8.85
N ARG A 218 -28.05 -1.95 7.64
CA ARG A 218 -28.54 -0.81 6.89
C ARG A 218 -29.27 -1.25 5.62
N ARG A 219 -30.57 -0.90 5.49
CA ARG A 219 -31.37 -1.25 4.31
C ARG A 219 -30.93 -0.52 3.05
N ARG A 220 -30.67 0.79 3.13
CA ARG A 220 -30.21 1.63 2.01
C ARG A 220 -28.69 1.81 2.09
N ARG A 221 -27.98 1.13 1.19
CA ARG A 221 -26.52 1.07 1.12
C ARG A 221 -25.97 2.15 0.18
N THR A 222 -26.08 3.43 0.56
CA THR A 222 -25.53 4.55 -0.20
C THR A 222 -24.08 4.81 0.21
N ARG A 223 -23.22 5.18 -0.73
CA ARG A 223 -21.82 5.58 -0.51
C ARG A 223 -20.96 4.52 0.17
N ARG A 224 -21.30 3.25 0.04
CA ARG A 224 -20.49 2.11 0.49
C ARG A 224 -19.95 2.29 1.93
N LYS A 225 -18.65 2.00 2.18
CA LYS A 225 -17.99 2.13 3.49
C LYS A 225 -18.10 3.56 4.06
N ALA A 226 -17.73 4.60 3.29
CA ALA A 226 -17.84 5.99 3.73
C ALA A 226 -19.26 6.36 4.17
N GLY A 227 -20.27 5.94 3.39
CA GLY A 227 -21.67 6.16 3.75
C GLY A 227 -22.14 5.35 4.95
N ASN A 228 -21.53 4.18 5.20
CA ASN A 228 -21.80 3.35 6.36
C ASN A 228 -21.25 3.99 7.65
N VAL A 229 -20.00 4.46 7.63
CA VAL A 229 -19.40 5.23 8.72
C VAL A 229 -20.16 6.56 8.95
N ALA A 230 -20.49 7.27 7.88
CA ALA A 230 -21.27 8.52 7.99
C ALA A 230 -22.67 8.30 8.59
N ASP A 231 -23.34 7.17 8.32
CA ASP A 231 -24.61 6.81 8.95
C ASP A 231 -24.44 6.50 10.44
N PHE A 232 -23.36 5.84 10.84
CA PHE A 232 -22.98 5.67 12.25
C PHE A 232 -22.79 7.04 12.93
N CYS A 233 -22.00 7.91 12.34
CA CYS A 233 -21.73 9.25 12.87
C CYS A 233 -23.04 10.04 13.08
N ARG A 234 -23.94 10.03 12.10
CA ARG A 234 -25.24 10.73 12.21
C ARG A 234 -26.15 10.14 13.30
N ARG A 235 -26.02 8.87 13.65
CA ARG A 235 -26.88 8.22 14.65
C ARG A 235 -26.34 8.31 16.06
N TRP A 236 -25.04 8.07 16.22
CA TRP A 236 -24.42 7.89 17.53
C TRP A 236 -23.12 8.69 17.71
N GLY A 237 -22.65 9.38 16.66
CA GLY A 237 -21.36 10.07 16.71
C GLY A 237 -21.25 11.10 17.85
N ALA A 238 -22.36 11.77 18.18
CA ALA A 238 -22.38 12.75 19.28
C ALA A 238 -22.10 12.16 20.68
N ASP A 239 -22.22 10.84 20.83
CA ASP A 239 -21.99 10.16 22.11
C ASP A 239 -20.50 9.78 22.29
N TYR A 240 -19.67 9.99 21.26
CA TYR A 240 -18.27 9.59 21.25
C TYR A 240 -17.34 10.76 20.93
N ARG A 241 -16.26 10.84 21.69
CA ARG A 241 -15.18 11.79 21.39
C ARG A 241 -14.29 11.30 20.26
N TYR A 242 -14.07 9.99 20.22
CA TYR A 242 -13.23 9.32 19.22
C TYR A 242 -13.96 8.16 18.55
N MET A 243 -13.51 7.79 17.37
CA MET A 243 -13.84 6.51 16.74
C MET A 243 -12.57 5.88 16.17
N VAL A 244 -12.50 4.56 16.24
CA VAL A 244 -11.50 3.75 15.52
C VAL A 244 -12.24 2.99 14.42
N VAL A 245 -11.82 3.17 13.17
CA VAL A 245 -12.39 2.45 12.04
C VAL A 245 -11.56 1.20 11.78
N LEU A 246 -12.23 0.05 11.72
CA LEU A 246 -11.62 -1.25 11.39
C LEU A 246 -12.19 -1.75 10.06
N ASP A 247 -11.40 -2.51 9.31
CA ASP A 247 -11.93 -3.36 8.23
C ASP A 247 -12.38 -4.70 8.80
N ALA A 248 -13.13 -5.45 8.01
CA ALA A 248 -13.69 -6.74 8.40
C ALA A 248 -12.63 -7.81 8.72
N ASP A 249 -11.39 -7.59 8.35
CA ASP A 249 -10.20 -8.42 8.58
C ASP A 249 -9.18 -7.77 9.50
N SER A 250 -9.48 -6.58 10.02
CA SER A 250 -8.61 -5.89 10.96
C SER A 250 -8.64 -6.53 12.35
N ILE A 251 -7.47 -6.65 12.95
CA ILE A 251 -7.30 -7.03 14.36
C ILE A 251 -6.42 -5.97 15.01
N MET A 252 -6.83 -5.48 16.18
CA MET A 252 -6.01 -4.54 16.94
C MET A 252 -5.81 -4.99 18.39
N HIS A 253 -4.61 -4.78 18.90
CA HIS A 253 -4.29 -5.05 20.30
C HIS A 253 -4.92 -3.98 21.20
N GLY A 254 -5.39 -4.40 22.38
CA GLY A 254 -6.01 -3.47 23.35
C GLY A 254 -5.09 -2.33 23.76
N ASP A 255 -3.82 -2.64 24.05
CA ASP A 255 -2.84 -1.60 24.41
C ASP A 255 -2.64 -0.57 23.28
N THR A 256 -2.69 -1.01 22.01
CA THR A 256 -2.60 -0.12 20.84
C THR A 256 -3.80 0.82 20.79
N LEU A 257 -5.01 0.32 21.05
CA LEU A 257 -6.22 1.12 21.10
C LEU A 257 -6.18 2.15 22.24
N VAL A 258 -5.73 1.73 23.42
CA VAL A 258 -5.52 2.63 24.57
C VAL A 258 -4.44 3.68 24.28
N ALA A 259 -3.34 3.27 23.65
CA ALA A 259 -2.27 4.17 23.22
C ALA A 259 -2.74 5.22 22.21
N LEU A 260 -3.58 4.83 21.25
CA LEU A 260 -4.20 5.76 20.30
C LEU A 260 -5.07 6.81 21.02
N VAL A 261 -5.88 6.39 21.99
CA VAL A 261 -6.69 7.34 22.81
C VAL A 261 -5.78 8.30 23.56
N ARG A 262 -4.70 7.82 24.19
CA ARG A 262 -3.71 8.67 24.86
C ARG A 262 -3.06 9.68 23.90
N LEU A 263 -2.66 9.23 22.71
CA LEU A 263 -2.11 10.12 21.69
C LEU A 263 -3.08 11.25 21.31
N MET A 264 -4.38 10.94 21.18
CA MET A 264 -5.41 11.93 20.87
C MET A 264 -5.65 12.90 22.03
N GLU A 265 -5.56 12.44 23.30
CA GLU A 265 -5.69 13.29 24.48
C GLU A 265 -4.46 14.21 24.65
N GLN A 266 -3.25 13.69 24.41
CA GLN A 266 -2.00 14.46 24.48
C GLN A 266 -1.85 15.47 23.33
N ASN A 267 -2.52 15.23 22.19
CA ASN A 267 -2.44 16.07 21.01
C ASN A 267 -3.82 16.62 20.61
N PRO A 268 -4.30 17.69 21.26
CA PRO A 268 -5.65 18.23 21.00
C PRO A 268 -5.87 18.70 19.55
N ARG A 269 -4.80 19.04 18.84
CA ARG A 269 -4.83 19.43 17.43
C ARG A 269 -4.89 18.24 16.47
N ALA A 270 -4.58 17.04 16.94
CA ALA A 270 -4.70 15.83 16.14
C ALA A 270 -6.18 15.51 15.86
N GLY A 271 -6.56 15.49 14.61
CA GLY A 271 -7.88 15.06 14.14
C GLY A 271 -7.89 13.58 13.79
N LEU A 272 -6.73 13.04 13.40
CA LEU A 272 -6.55 11.65 12.99
C LEU A 272 -5.14 11.16 13.29
N VAL A 273 -5.04 9.93 13.81
CA VAL A 273 -3.77 9.20 13.97
C VAL A 273 -3.93 7.83 13.32
N GLN A 274 -3.14 7.59 12.26
CA GLN A 274 -3.08 6.34 11.52
C GLN A 274 -2.01 5.43 12.12
N THR A 275 -2.34 4.19 12.43
CA THR A 275 -1.35 3.15 12.74
C THR A 275 -0.78 2.57 11.44
N LEU A 276 0.21 1.69 11.60
CA LEU A 276 0.81 0.94 10.53
C LEU A 276 0.32 -0.52 10.57
N PRO A 277 -0.76 -0.90 9.83
CA PRO A 277 -1.25 -2.27 9.87
C PRO A 277 -0.21 -3.25 9.35
N GLN A 278 -0.08 -4.37 10.02
CA GLN A 278 0.86 -5.43 9.70
C GLN A 278 0.15 -6.55 8.97
N GLY A 279 0.68 -6.99 7.84
CA GLY A 279 0.10 -8.07 7.08
C GLY A 279 0.19 -9.42 7.81
N PHE A 280 -0.92 -10.16 7.86
CA PHE A 280 -0.99 -11.48 8.45
C PHE A 280 -1.94 -12.42 7.66
N GLY A 281 -1.99 -13.68 8.05
CA GLY A 281 -3.07 -14.61 7.76
C GLY A 281 -2.71 -15.65 6.72
N HIS A 282 -2.82 -15.36 5.44
CA HIS A 282 -2.70 -16.37 4.40
C HIS A 282 -1.29 -16.94 4.25
N GLY A 283 -1.21 -18.29 4.10
CA GLY A 283 0.05 -19.03 3.95
C GLY A 283 0.44 -19.34 2.50
N THR A 284 -0.12 -18.66 1.50
CA THR A 284 0.28 -18.78 0.09
C THR A 284 1.62 -18.10 -0.15
N VAL A 285 2.34 -18.46 -1.22
CA VAL A 285 3.60 -17.78 -1.60
C VAL A 285 3.37 -16.31 -1.80
N HIS A 286 2.28 -15.95 -2.51
CA HIS A 286 1.92 -14.57 -2.80
C HIS A 286 1.72 -13.74 -1.54
N ALA A 287 0.92 -14.22 -0.58
CA ALA A 287 0.68 -13.50 0.68
C ALA A 287 1.94 -13.41 1.56
N ARG A 288 2.73 -14.50 1.64
CA ARG A 288 4.01 -14.51 2.39
C ARG A 288 5.01 -13.51 1.82
N LEU A 289 5.10 -13.43 0.49
CA LEU A 289 5.92 -12.45 -0.20
C LEU A 289 5.59 -11.02 0.25
N GLN A 290 4.32 -10.71 0.24
CA GLN A 290 3.84 -9.40 0.63
C GLN A 290 4.02 -9.13 2.13
N GLN A 291 3.75 -10.11 3.01
CA GLN A 291 3.99 -9.99 4.44
C GLN A 291 5.46 -9.73 4.74
N PHE A 292 6.38 -10.48 4.12
CA PHE A 292 7.82 -10.29 4.29
C PHE A 292 8.29 -8.91 3.80
N GLY A 293 7.92 -8.52 2.59
CA GLY A 293 8.30 -7.21 2.03
C GLY A 293 7.80 -6.05 2.89
N SER A 294 6.55 -6.13 3.40
CA SER A 294 6.00 -5.12 4.30
C SER A 294 6.79 -5.00 5.60
N ARG A 295 7.31 -6.12 6.14
CA ARG A 295 8.09 -6.15 7.39
C ARG A 295 9.51 -5.61 7.23
N VAL A 296 10.17 -5.93 6.13
CA VAL A 296 11.58 -5.58 5.90
C VAL A 296 11.70 -4.18 5.29
N THR A 297 11.12 -4.00 4.10
CA THR A 297 11.27 -2.76 3.34
C THR A 297 10.20 -1.74 3.69
N GLY A 298 8.96 -2.16 3.93
CA GLY A 298 7.81 -1.28 4.21
C GLY A 298 8.03 -0.38 5.43
N ARG A 299 8.77 -0.84 6.43
CA ARG A 299 9.16 -0.05 7.59
C ARG A 299 9.96 1.21 7.24
N LEU A 300 10.95 1.08 6.34
CA LEU A 300 11.74 2.23 5.88
C LEU A 300 10.85 3.29 5.24
N PHE A 301 9.94 2.84 4.37
CA PHE A 301 9.01 3.76 3.69
C PHE A 301 8.07 4.44 4.66
N ALA A 302 7.54 3.71 5.65
CA ALA A 302 6.64 4.27 6.65
C ALA A 302 7.32 5.34 7.49
N LEU A 303 8.54 5.09 7.95
CA LEU A 303 9.34 6.07 8.69
C LEU A 303 9.69 7.28 7.82
N GLY A 304 10.07 7.06 6.57
CA GLY A 304 10.35 8.13 5.62
C GLY A 304 9.12 8.98 5.31
N MET A 305 7.96 8.34 5.10
CA MET A 305 6.69 9.06 4.92
C MET A 305 6.32 9.87 6.17
N ALA A 306 6.37 9.29 7.37
CA ALA A 306 6.12 10.00 8.61
C ALA A 306 7.07 11.20 8.76
N TYR A 307 8.34 11.06 8.35
CA TYR A 307 9.35 12.09 8.42
C TYR A 307 9.04 13.33 7.57
N TRP A 308 8.67 13.17 6.29
CA TRP A 308 8.41 14.32 5.44
C TRP A 308 6.95 14.80 5.47
N GLN A 309 6.00 13.96 5.93
CA GLN A 309 4.58 14.30 6.04
C GLN A 309 4.26 15.02 7.34
N LEU A 310 4.76 14.52 8.47
CA LEU A 310 4.45 14.99 9.83
C LEU A 310 2.93 15.11 10.04
N GLY A 311 2.43 16.22 10.57
CA GLY A 311 1.00 16.48 10.80
C GLY A 311 0.14 16.64 9.54
N GLU A 312 0.61 16.24 8.37
CA GLU A 312 -0.10 16.21 7.09
C GLU A 312 0.00 14.82 6.43
N SER A 313 -0.13 13.75 7.22
CA SER A 313 -0.03 12.37 6.78
C SER A 313 -1.28 11.86 6.06
N HIS A 314 -1.20 10.62 5.59
CA HIS A 314 -2.29 9.88 4.96
C HIS A 314 -3.25 9.29 5.99
N TYR A 315 -4.45 8.96 5.52
CA TYR A 315 -5.39 8.03 6.13
C TYR A 315 -5.67 6.89 5.14
N TRP A 316 -5.63 5.65 5.61
CA TRP A 316 -5.84 4.46 4.77
C TRP A 316 -7.19 3.80 4.97
N GLY A 317 -8.09 4.49 5.67
CA GLY A 317 -9.48 4.08 5.81
C GLY A 317 -9.76 3.10 6.94
N HIS A 318 -8.74 2.53 7.59
CA HIS A 318 -8.90 1.61 8.71
C HIS A 318 -7.70 1.64 9.66
N ASN A 319 -7.83 0.97 10.81
CA ASN A 319 -6.83 0.88 11.86
C ASN A 319 -6.26 2.25 12.29
N ALA A 320 -7.15 3.22 12.38
CA ALA A 320 -6.84 4.60 12.72
C ALA A 320 -7.89 5.14 13.68
N ILE A 321 -7.45 6.06 14.57
CA ILE A 321 -8.35 6.80 15.45
C ILE A 321 -8.65 8.18 14.89
N LEU A 322 -9.92 8.59 14.95
CA LEU A 322 -10.40 9.86 14.46
C LEU A 322 -11.16 10.61 15.56
N ARG A 323 -11.01 11.93 15.59
CA ARG A 323 -11.83 12.80 16.43
C ARG A 323 -13.19 12.98 15.76
N VAL A 324 -14.27 12.56 16.43
CA VAL A 324 -15.61 12.41 15.79
C VAL A 324 -16.21 13.75 15.41
N GLU A 325 -16.19 14.75 16.31
CA GLU A 325 -16.80 16.05 16.08
C GLU A 325 -16.26 16.73 14.80
N PRO A 326 -14.94 16.96 14.62
CA PRO A 326 -14.43 17.58 13.42
C PRO A 326 -14.61 16.70 12.17
N PHE A 327 -14.58 15.38 12.31
CA PHE A 327 -14.86 14.47 11.20
C PHE A 327 -16.30 14.64 10.70
N MET A 328 -17.27 14.70 11.60
CA MET A 328 -18.67 14.93 11.25
C MET A 328 -18.87 16.30 10.60
N ARG A 329 -18.22 17.35 11.12
CA ARG A 329 -18.36 18.71 10.62
C ARG A 329 -17.75 18.92 9.23
N HIS A 330 -16.62 18.25 8.94
CA HIS A 330 -15.79 18.59 7.78
C HIS A 330 -15.65 17.46 6.74
N CYS A 331 -15.86 16.18 7.11
CA CYS A 331 -15.55 15.04 6.25
C CYS A 331 -16.79 14.36 5.62
N GLY A 332 -17.93 15.02 5.58
CA GLY A 332 -19.08 14.50 4.87
C GLY A 332 -18.88 14.57 3.35
N LEU A 333 -18.75 13.41 2.69
CA LEU A 333 -18.43 13.35 1.26
C LEU A 333 -19.67 13.41 0.39
N GLY A 334 -19.67 14.31 -0.60
CA GLY A 334 -20.63 14.34 -1.70
C GLY A 334 -20.13 13.57 -2.92
N PRO A 335 -21.01 13.26 -3.89
CA PRO A 335 -20.59 12.69 -5.16
C PRO A 335 -19.82 13.73 -5.98
N LEU A 336 -18.80 13.24 -6.74
CA LEU A 336 -18.12 14.09 -7.72
C LEU A 336 -19.05 14.43 -8.88
N PRO A 337 -19.11 15.71 -9.31
CA PRO A 337 -19.96 16.14 -10.38
C PRO A 337 -19.55 15.58 -11.75
N GLY A 338 -20.50 15.54 -12.71
CA GLY A 338 -20.27 15.12 -14.09
C GLY A 338 -20.73 13.70 -14.39
N ARG A 339 -20.37 13.21 -15.59
CA ARG A 339 -20.69 11.88 -16.12
C ARG A 339 -19.40 11.14 -16.45
N GLY A 340 -19.45 9.80 -16.45
CA GLY A 340 -18.31 8.94 -16.78
C GLY A 340 -17.65 8.26 -15.57
N GLY A 341 -16.58 7.51 -15.80
CA GLY A 341 -15.94 6.62 -14.81
C GLY A 341 -15.28 7.31 -13.64
N LEU A 342 -14.92 8.59 -13.80
CA LEU A 342 -14.28 9.38 -12.74
C LEU A 342 -15.27 10.29 -11.99
N SER A 343 -16.58 10.09 -12.15
CA SER A 343 -17.66 10.86 -11.50
C SER A 343 -18.46 9.98 -10.55
N GLY A 344 -19.32 10.58 -9.72
CA GLY A 344 -20.17 9.85 -8.79
C GLY A 344 -19.55 9.66 -7.40
N GLU A 345 -19.82 8.55 -6.72
CA GLU A 345 -19.35 8.29 -5.37
C GLU A 345 -17.83 8.18 -5.32
N ILE A 346 -17.19 8.83 -4.35
CA ILE A 346 -15.73 8.77 -4.13
C ILE A 346 -15.39 7.38 -3.59
N LEU A 347 -14.53 6.64 -4.30
CA LEU A 347 -14.18 5.27 -3.97
C LEU A 347 -13.04 5.19 -2.95
N SER A 348 -11.97 5.98 -3.12
CA SER A 348 -10.88 6.14 -2.16
C SER A 348 -11.14 7.38 -1.31
N HIS A 349 -12.11 7.24 -0.40
CA HIS A 349 -12.62 8.34 0.42
C HIS A 349 -11.64 8.79 1.50
N ASP A 350 -10.80 7.89 1.98
CA ASP A 350 -9.85 8.00 3.06
C ASP A 350 -8.82 9.13 2.84
N PHE A 351 -8.18 9.18 1.68
CA PHE A 351 -7.25 10.26 1.31
C PHE A 351 -7.94 11.63 1.30
N VAL A 352 -9.20 11.66 0.86
CA VAL A 352 -9.99 12.89 0.81
C VAL A 352 -10.39 13.33 2.21
N GLU A 353 -10.78 12.41 3.08
CA GLU A 353 -11.12 12.68 4.49
C GLU A 353 -9.90 13.25 5.26
N ALA A 354 -8.68 12.69 5.04
CA ALA A 354 -7.45 13.25 5.59
C ALA A 354 -7.20 14.69 5.11
N ALA A 355 -7.37 14.94 3.82
CA ALA A 355 -7.20 16.27 3.22
C ALA A 355 -8.21 17.29 3.77
N LEU A 356 -9.47 16.85 3.99
CA LEU A 356 -10.53 17.69 4.57
C LEU A 356 -10.28 17.99 6.04
N MET A 357 -9.84 17.02 6.84
CA MET A 357 -9.43 17.22 8.23
C MET A 357 -8.32 18.26 8.32
N ARG A 358 -7.32 18.15 7.45
CA ARG A 358 -6.20 19.10 7.42
C ARG A 358 -6.64 20.48 6.92
N ARG A 359 -7.56 20.56 5.95
CA ARG A 359 -8.17 21.81 5.49
C ARG A 359 -8.88 22.53 6.64
N ALA A 360 -9.52 21.77 7.53
CA ALA A 360 -10.21 22.28 8.70
C ALA A 360 -9.26 22.72 9.86
N GLY A 361 -7.93 22.55 9.67
CA GLY A 361 -6.93 22.97 10.67
C GLY A 361 -6.44 21.84 11.59
N TYR A 362 -7.05 20.67 11.56
CA TYR A 362 -6.63 19.51 12.36
C TYR A 362 -5.43 18.82 11.74
N GLU A 363 -4.61 18.21 12.59
CA GLU A 363 -3.41 17.47 12.18
C GLU A 363 -3.76 16.02 11.90
N VAL A 364 -3.12 15.46 10.87
CA VAL A 364 -3.24 14.05 10.47
C VAL A 364 -1.87 13.41 10.60
N TRP A 365 -1.72 12.46 11.52
CA TRP A 365 -0.45 11.86 11.87
C TRP A 365 -0.37 10.39 11.48
N LEU A 366 0.83 9.95 11.10
CA LEU A 366 1.20 8.54 11.01
C LEU A 366 2.01 8.18 12.26
N ALA A 367 1.63 7.10 12.93
CA ALA A 367 2.31 6.54 14.10
C ALA A 367 3.00 5.21 13.71
N PRO A 368 4.15 5.25 13.02
CA PRO A 368 4.83 4.05 12.51
C PRO A 368 5.39 3.17 13.62
N ASP A 369 5.66 3.75 14.79
CA ASP A 369 6.23 3.05 15.95
C ASP A 369 5.17 2.41 16.85
N LEU A 370 3.88 2.50 16.51
CA LEU A 370 2.79 1.91 17.26
C LEU A 370 2.35 0.57 16.65
N GLY A 371 2.84 -0.53 17.19
CA GLY A 371 2.50 -1.88 16.74
C GLY A 371 1.16 -2.40 17.27
N GLY A 372 0.88 -3.69 17.06
CA GLY A 372 -0.36 -4.32 17.51
C GLY A 372 -1.57 -4.00 16.63
N SER A 373 -1.34 -3.70 15.38
CA SER A 373 -2.35 -3.43 14.36
C SER A 373 -2.11 -4.35 13.17
N TRP A 374 -3.12 -5.12 12.75
CA TRP A 374 -2.98 -6.12 11.70
C TRP A 374 -4.12 -6.06 10.69
N GLU A 375 -3.82 -6.48 9.45
CA GLU A 375 -4.78 -6.65 8.35
C GLU A 375 -4.43 -7.89 7.52
N GLN A 376 -5.43 -8.49 6.85
CA GLN A 376 -5.16 -9.60 5.94
C GLN A 376 -4.81 -9.09 4.54
N HIS A 377 -3.74 -9.66 4.00
CA HIS A 377 -3.36 -9.41 2.61
C HIS A 377 -4.08 -10.34 1.63
N PRO A 378 -4.24 -9.96 0.34
CA PRO A 378 -4.79 -10.85 -0.67
C PRO A 378 -4.05 -12.19 -0.71
N ALA A 379 -4.81 -13.28 -0.83
CA ALA A 379 -4.24 -14.62 -0.85
C ALA A 379 -3.51 -14.95 -2.16
N ASN A 380 -3.85 -14.27 -3.25
CA ASN A 380 -3.32 -14.53 -4.59
C ASN A 380 -3.36 -13.28 -5.48
N LEU A 381 -2.62 -13.33 -6.58
CA LEU A 381 -2.51 -12.20 -7.52
C LEU A 381 -3.86 -11.78 -8.14
N LEU A 382 -4.81 -12.69 -8.35
CA LEU A 382 -6.11 -12.32 -8.93
C LEU A 382 -6.94 -11.44 -7.99
N GLU A 383 -6.90 -11.73 -6.68
CA GLU A 383 -7.57 -10.93 -5.66
C GLU A 383 -6.89 -9.57 -5.49
N GLU A 384 -5.56 -9.54 -5.55
CA GLU A 384 -4.80 -8.31 -5.52
C GLU A 384 -5.15 -7.42 -6.71
N LEU A 385 -5.09 -7.92 -7.94
CA LEU A 385 -5.46 -7.16 -9.14
C LEU A 385 -6.92 -6.69 -9.13
N GLN A 386 -7.83 -7.47 -8.52
CA GLN A 386 -9.21 -7.04 -8.33
C GLN A 386 -9.32 -5.89 -7.32
N ARG A 387 -8.53 -5.89 -6.25
CA ARG A 387 -8.41 -4.79 -5.28
C ARG A 387 -7.80 -3.56 -5.96
N ASP A 388 -6.69 -3.72 -6.67
CA ASP A 388 -5.96 -2.65 -7.33
C ASP A 388 -6.78 -1.94 -8.41
N ARG A 389 -7.61 -2.70 -9.15
CA ARG A 389 -8.56 -2.11 -10.10
C ARG A 389 -9.50 -1.10 -9.45
N ARG A 390 -9.98 -1.39 -8.23
CA ARG A 390 -10.84 -0.47 -7.47
C ARG A 390 -10.07 0.75 -6.97
N TRP A 391 -8.86 0.53 -6.48
CA TRP A 391 -7.99 1.58 -6.01
C TRP A 391 -7.52 2.50 -7.15
N CYS A 392 -7.21 1.93 -8.31
CA CYS A 392 -6.91 2.70 -9.52
C CYS A 392 -8.04 3.69 -9.84
N GLN A 393 -9.28 3.22 -9.94
CA GLN A 393 -10.41 4.10 -10.21
C GLN A 393 -10.60 5.16 -9.12
N GLY A 394 -10.47 4.79 -7.84
CA GLY A 394 -10.61 5.72 -6.72
C GLY A 394 -9.51 6.79 -6.69
N ASN A 395 -8.27 6.41 -6.95
CA ASN A 395 -7.16 7.36 -7.00
C ASN A 395 -7.25 8.30 -8.22
N LEU A 396 -7.66 7.81 -9.38
CA LEU A 396 -7.91 8.66 -10.55
C LEU A 396 -9.10 9.60 -10.32
N GLN A 397 -10.13 9.19 -9.58
CA GLN A 397 -11.19 10.09 -9.13
C GLN A 397 -10.64 11.20 -8.23
N ASN A 398 -9.76 10.84 -7.28
CA ASN A 398 -9.17 11.77 -6.33
C ASN A 398 -8.27 12.82 -7.02
N ALA A 399 -7.65 12.49 -8.15
CA ALA A 399 -6.90 13.45 -8.96
C ALA A 399 -7.74 14.65 -9.40
N ARG A 400 -9.06 14.50 -9.54
CA ARG A 400 -9.97 15.61 -9.86
C ARG A 400 -10.09 16.64 -8.74
N LEU A 401 -9.69 16.30 -7.52
CA LEU A 401 -9.75 17.16 -6.35
C LEU A 401 -8.46 17.95 -6.11
N ILE A 402 -7.43 17.77 -6.95
CA ILE A 402 -6.13 18.47 -6.79
C ILE A 402 -6.30 19.99 -6.74
N ALA A 403 -7.21 20.52 -7.56
CA ALA A 403 -7.49 21.96 -7.62
C ALA A 403 -8.58 22.41 -6.63
N GLU A 404 -9.06 21.53 -5.74
CA GLU A 404 -10.11 21.88 -4.78
C GLU A 404 -9.62 22.98 -3.83
N PRO A 405 -10.39 24.07 -3.65
CA PRO A 405 -9.98 25.20 -2.81
C PRO A 405 -9.71 24.80 -1.36
N GLY A 406 -8.71 25.41 -0.76
CA GLY A 406 -8.35 25.25 0.66
C GLY A 406 -7.58 23.97 0.99
N LEU A 407 -7.37 23.02 0.05
CA LEU A 407 -6.50 21.87 0.29
C LEU A 407 -5.05 22.30 0.46
N ARG A 408 -4.36 21.69 1.42
CA ARG A 408 -2.92 21.94 1.66
C ARG A 408 -2.07 21.35 0.54
N PRO A 409 -0.93 21.98 0.20
CA PRO A 409 -0.05 21.49 -0.88
C PRO A 409 0.38 20.02 -0.71
N ALA A 410 0.68 19.59 0.53
CA ALA A 410 1.03 18.20 0.79
C ALA A 410 -0.06 17.23 0.35
N HIS A 411 -1.33 17.49 0.71
CA HIS A 411 -2.43 16.62 0.31
C HIS A 411 -2.73 16.68 -1.19
N ARG A 412 -2.47 17.83 -1.85
CA ARG A 412 -2.53 17.89 -3.32
C ARG A 412 -1.51 16.95 -3.96
N VAL A 413 -0.26 17.00 -3.48
CA VAL A 413 0.80 16.09 -3.93
C VAL A 413 0.41 14.63 -3.65
N MET A 414 -0.16 14.33 -2.50
CA MET A 414 -0.62 12.97 -2.16
C MET A 414 -1.73 12.46 -3.10
N LEU A 415 -2.68 13.32 -3.50
CA LEU A 415 -3.70 12.96 -4.48
C LEU A 415 -3.10 12.75 -5.88
N VAL A 416 -2.07 13.53 -6.25
CA VAL A 416 -1.30 13.33 -7.49
C VAL A 416 -0.56 12.01 -7.45
N THR A 417 0.21 11.75 -6.39
CA THR A 417 0.99 10.51 -6.27
C THR A 417 0.10 9.28 -6.21
N GLY A 418 -1.07 9.38 -5.58
CA GLY A 418 -2.08 8.31 -5.62
C GLY A 418 -2.56 7.98 -7.04
N ALA A 419 -2.75 8.97 -7.90
CA ALA A 419 -3.08 8.74 -9.31
C ALA A 419 -1.87 8.24 -10.11
N LEU A 420 -0.69 8.81 -9.87
CA LEU A 420 0.55 8.43 -10.55
C LEU A 420 0.95 6.98 -10.26
N SER A 421 0.59 6.42 -9.08
CA SER A 421 0.87 5.02 -8.75
C SER A 421 0.26 4.02 -9.75
N TYR A 422 -0.75 4.45 -10.50
CA TYR A 422 -1.36 3.68 -11.60
C TYR A 422 -1.00 4.23 -12.98
N LEU A 423 -0.91 5.56 -13.15
CA LEU A 423 -0.58 6.19 -14.42
C LEU A 423 0.85 5.88 -14.89
N VAL A 424 1.75 5.55 -13.97
CA VAL A 424 3.12 5.14 -14.31
C VAL A 424 3.16 3.82 -15.11
N ALA A 425 2.17 2.95 -14.96
CA ALA A 425 2.12 1.70 -15.70
C ALA A 425 1.96 1.90 -17.22
N PRO A 426 0.99 2.69 -17.74
CA PRO A 426 0.97 3.03 -19.16
C PRO A 426 2.17 3.87 -19.62
N VAL A 427 2.82 4.66 -18.74
CA VAL A 427 4.09 5.36 -19.06
C VAL A 427 5.20 4.33 -19.28
N TRP A 428 5.32 3.33 -18.41
CA TRP A 428 6.28 2.24 -18.58
C TRP A 428 5.99 1.41 -19.84
N LEU A 429 4.70 1.08 -20.08
CA LEU A 429 4.29 0.40 -21.30
C LEU A 429 4.67 1.20 -22.56
N GLY A 430 4.44 2.51 -22.56
CA GLY A 430 4.84 3.42 -23.64
C GLY A 430 6.35 3.45 -23.85
N PHE A 431 7.14 3.52 -22.78
CA PHE A 431 8.60 3.44 -22.83
C PHE A 431 9.09 2.13 -23.50
N VAL A 432 8.55 0.98 -23.08
CA VAL A 432 8.90 -0.32 -23.68
C VAL A 432 8.51 -0.37 -25.15
N ALA A 433 7.29 0.08 -25.48
CA ALA A 433 6.78 0.07 -26.86
C ALA A 433 7.62 0.96 -27.78
N LEU A 434 7.96 2.17 -27.35
CA LEU A 434 8.83 3.09 -28.12
C LEU A 434 10.24 2.51 -28.26
N GLY A 435 10.81 1.92 -27.23
CA GLY A 435 12.12 1.28 -27.29
C GLY A 435 12.16 0.14 -28.30
N LEU A 436 11.13 -0.71 -28.34
CA LEU A 436 10.99 -1.76 -29.35
C LEU A 436 10.85 -1.18 -30.77
N GLY A 437 10.08 -0.09 -30.93
CA GLY A 437 9.89 0.60 -32.20
C GLY A 437 11.16 1.27 -32.73
N LEU A 438 12.01 1.81 -31.85
CA LEU A 438 13.29 2.46 -32.18
C LEU A 438 14.45 1.46 -32.42
N GLY A 439 14.19 0.18 -32.30
CA GLY A 439 15.19 -0.85 -32.63
C GLY A 439 16.00 -1.38 -31.45
N GLY A 440 15.61 -1.01 -30.26
CA GLY A 440 16.18 -1.46 -29.01
C GLY A 440 15.65 -0.59 -27.86
N LEU A 441 15.73 -1.06 -26.63
CA LEU A 441 15.41 -0.24 -25.44
C LEU A 441 16.49 0.82 -25.17
N GLY A 442 17.09 1.34 -26.23
CA GLY A 442 18.18 2.27 -26.27
C GLY A 442 19.53 1.62 -25.94
N ALA A 443 20.60 2.10 -26.53
CA ALA A 443 21.95 1.89 -26.03
C ALA A 443 22.08 2.66 -24.71
N SER A 444 21.27 2.28 -23.72
CA SER A 444 21.33 2.86 -22.40
C SER A 444 22.71 2.57 -21.84
N SER A 445 23.43 3.63 -21.49
CA SER A 445 24.76 3.54 -20.92
C SER A 445 24.74 2.56 -19.72
N LEU A 446 25.80 1.82 -19.51
CA LEU A 446 25.98 0.98 -18.32
C LEU A 446 25.67 1.75 -17.04
N SER A 447 25.95 3.06 -17.04
CA SER A 447 25.66 3.99 -15.95
C SER A 447 24.17 4.14 -15.67
N LEU A 448 23.32 4.21 -16.70
CA LEU A 448 21.86 4.27 -16.52
C LEU A 448 21.30 2.98 -15.96
N TRP A 449 21.81 1.82 -16.42
CA TRP A 449 21.49 0.53 -15.84
C TRP A 449 21.91 0.41 -14.38
N ALA A 450 23.16 0.83 -14.06
CA ALA A 450 23.66 0.84 -12.69
C ALA A 450 22.82 1.74 -11.78
N LEU A 451 22.43 2.93 -12.26
CA LEU A 451 21.54 3.82 -11.52
C LEU A 451 20.17 3.19 -11.30
N THR A 452 19.59 2.57 -12.33
CA THR A 452 18.30 1.87 -12.22
C THR A 452 18.35 0.78 -11.15
N LEU A 453 19.36 -0.08 -11.22
CA LEU A 453 19.54 -1.15 -10.22
C LEU A 453 19.76 -0.58 -8.81
N ALA A 454 20.56 0.48 -8.68
CA ALA A 454 20.75 1.14 -7.39
C ALA A 454 19.43 1.65 -6.80
N LEU A 455 18.61 2.33 -7.58
CA LEU A 455 17.32 2.86 -7.12
C LEU A 455 16.33 1.74 -6.71
N LEU A 456 16.37 0.61 -7.39
CA LEU A 456 15.47 -0.52 -7.13
C LEU A 456 15.95 -1.43 -5.98
N LEU A 457 17.27 -1.66 -5.88
CA LEU A 457 17.83 -2.64 -4.95
C LEU A 457 18.24 -2.05 -3.61
N LEU A 458 18.76 -0.80 -3.60
CA LEU A 458 19.28 -0.20 -2.36
C LEU A 458 18.23 -0.09 -1.23
N PRO A 459 16.95 0.26 -1.47
CA PRO A 459 15.95 0.24 -0.40
C PRO A 459 15.75 -1.15 0.22
N ARG A 460 15.80 -2.22 -0.59
CA ARG A 460 15.70 -3.60 -0.10
C ARG A 460 16.91 -3.99 0.73
N LEU A 461 18.10 -3.66 0.23
CA LEU A 461 19.35 -3.84 0.95
C LEU A 461 19.33 -3.11 2.30
N LEU A 462 18.95 -1.84 2.31
CA LEU A 462 18.83 -1.05 3.54
C LEU A 462 17.81 -1.66 4.52
N GLY A 463 16.71 -2.22 4.02
CA GLY A 463 15.73 -2.93 4.84
C GLY A 463 16.32 -4.14 5.55
N VAL A 464 17.07 -4.99 4.82
CA VAL A 464 17.77 -6.16 5.39
C VAL A 464 18.84 -5.72 6.39
N LEU A 465 19.68 -4.75 6.02
CA LEU A 465 20.71 -4.21 6.90
C LEU A 465 20.12 -3.60 8.18
N ALA A 466 18.95 -2.96 8.08
CA ALA A 466 18.26 -2.41 9.24
C ALA A 466 17.81 -3.50 10.22
N VAL A 467 17.31 -4.63 9.73
CA VAL A 467 16.95 -5.79 10.57
C VAL A 467 18.20 -6.36 11.27
N LEU A 468 19.31 -6.55 10.52
CA LEU A 468 20.58 -7.04 11.06
C LEU A 468 21.17 -6.07 12.10
N TRP A 469 21.18 -4.77 11.80
CA TRP A 469 21.72 -3.77 12.71
C TRP A 469 20.98 -3.72 14.05
N ARG A 470 19.69 -4.05 14.05
CA ARG A 470 18.86 -4.09 15.26
C ARG A 470 18.91 -5.43 16.00
N GLY A 471 19.59 -6.44 15.47
CA GLY A 471 19.63 -7.78 16.03
C GLY A 471 18.28 -8.51 15.96
N GLU A 472 17.43 -8.15 15.00
CA GLU A 472 16.07 -8.71 14.84
C GLU A 472 16.04 -9.94 13.91
N GLU A 473 17.16 -10.34 13.32
CA GLU A 473 17.24 -11.42 12.33
C GLU A 473 16.74 -12.78 12.85
N ALA A 474 16.87 -13.04 14.14
CA ALA A 474 16.33 -14.25 14.76
C ALA A 474 14.81 -14.39 14.56
N SER A 475 14.10 -13.25 14.54
CA SER A 475 12.65 -13.21 14.31
C SER A 475 12.24 -13.48 12.86
N PHE A 476 13.21 -13.50 11.94
CA PHE A 476 13.06 -13.87 10.52
C PHE A 476 13.68 -15.23 10.19
N GLY A 477 14.04 -16.00 11.21
CA GLY A 477 14.67 -17.33 11.06
C GLY A 477 16.20 -17.31 10.95
N GLY A 478 16.83 -16.18 11.26
CA GLY A 478 18.29 -15.97 11.22
C GLY A 478 18.79 -15.26 9.96
N ALA A 479 20.02 -14.74 10.01
CA ALA A 479 20.58 -13.87 8.98
C ALA A 479 20.60 -14.53 7.57
N ALA A 480 21.01 -15.78 7.46
CA ALA A 480 21.07 -16.48 6.18
C ALA A 480 19.69 -16.63 5.53
N ARG A 481 18.64 -16.96 6.33
CA ARG A 481 17.27 -17.07 5.83
C ARG A 481 16.67 -15.70 5.49
N LEU A 482 17.03 -14.66 6.23
CA LEU A 482 16.64 -13.28 5.93
C LEU A 482 17.18 -12.87 4.55
N TRP A 483 18.47 -13.09 4.26
CA TRP A 483 19.07 -12.81 2.95
C TRP A 483 18.44 -13.65 1.82
N GLY A 484 18.26 -14.95 2.06
CA GLY A 484 17.60 -15.84 1.10
C GLY A 484 16.16 -15.43 0.81
N SER A 485 15.43 -14.97 1.84
CA SER A 485 14.07 -14.45 1.70
C SER A 485 14.04 -13.14 0.93
N ALA A 486 14.98 -12.23 1.16
CA ALA A 486 15.07 -10.96 0.43
C ALA A 486 15.40 -11.17 -1.06
N LEU A 487 16.30 -12.11 -1.37
CA LEU A 487 16.58 -12.48 -2.76
C LEU A 487 15.34 -13.13 -3.43
N LEU A 488 14.67 -14.04 -2.73
CA LEU A 488 13.45 -14.67 -3.24
C LEU A 488 12.35 -13.65 -3.46
N GLU A 489 12.18 -12.69 -2.52
CA GLU A 489 11.23 -11.57 -2.65
C GLU A 489 11.54 -10.76 -3.90
N LEU A 490 12.79 -10.37 -4.11
CA LEU A 490 13.23 -9.62 -5.28
C LEU A 490 12.89 -10.35 -6.59
N LEU A 491 13.24 -11.64 -6.70
CA LEU A 491 13.00 -12.43 -7.90
C LEU A 491 11.50 -12.58 -8.20
N LEU A 492 10.70 -12.90 -7.17
CA LEU A 492 9.26 -13.07 -7.35
C LEU A 492 8.55 -11.74 -7.63
N SER A 493 9.02 -10.63 -7.06
CA SER A 493 8.52 -9.29 -7.36
C SER A 493 8.85 -8.87 -8.81
N ALA A 494 10.07 -9.17 -9.27
CA ALA A 494 10.46 -8.93 -10.66
C ALA A 494 9.59 -9.70 -11.66
N LEU A 495 9.22 -10.95 -11.35
CA LEU A 495 8.29 -11.74 -12.16
C LEU A 495 6.86 -11.15 -12.20
N GLN A 496 6.45 -10.42 -11.17
CA GLN A 496 5.12 -9.80 -11.13
C GLN A 496 5.07 -8.43 -11.82
N ALA A 497 6.21 -7.74 -11.97
CA ALA A 497 6.24 -6.37 -12.47
C ALA A 497 5.63 -6.19 -13.88
N PRO A 498 5.98 -6.99 -14.92
CA PRO A 498 5.36 -6.87 -16.24
C PRO A 498 3.85 -7.22 -16.27
N LEU A 499 3.42 -8.15 -15.40
CA LEU A 499 2.01 -8.51 -15.25
C LEU A 499 1.21 -7.32 -14.70
N ARG A 500 1.74 -6.64 -13.68
CA ARG A 500 1.13 -5.44 -13.11
C ARG A 500 1.15 -4.28 -14.10
N MET A 501 2.23 -4.07 -14.84
CA MET A 501 2.32 -3.05 -15.89
C MET A 501 1.15 -3.16 -16.87
N LEU A 502 0.90 -4.32 -17.44
CA LEU A 502 -0.20 -4.52 -18.38
C LEU A 502 -1.57 -4.42 -17.70
N ALA A 503 -1.74 -5.03 -16.53
CA ALA A 503 -3.01 -5.01 -15.80
C ALA A 503 -3.39 -3.59 -15.37
N HIS A 504 -2.46 -2.83 -14.79
CA HIS A 504 -2.72 -1.46 -14.36
C HIS A 504 -2.94 -0.53 -15.55
N SER A 505 -2.24 -0.71 -16.67
CA SER A 505 -2.50 0.04 -17.91
C SER A 505 -3.94 -0.19 -18.40
N ALA A 506 -4.41 -1.44 -18.37
CA ALA A 506 -5.80 -1.76 -18.70
C ALA A 506 -6.80 -1.15 -17.68
N PHE A 507 -6.45 -1.11 -16.39
CA PHE A 507 -7.30 -0.48 -15.37
C PHE A 507 -7.43 1.03 -15.56
N VAL A 508 -6.33 1.71 -15.87
CA VAL A 508 -6.32 3.14 -16.19
C VAL A 508 -7.20 3.42 -17.40
N LEU A 509 -7.01 2.67 -18.49
CA LEU A 509 -7.81 2.81 -19.70
C LEU A 509 -9.31 2.55 -19.41
N GLY A 510 -9.60 1.52 -18.63
CA GLY A 510 -10.97 1.20 -18.20
C GLY A 510 -11.61 2.30 -17.35
N ALA A 511 -10.86 2.91 -16.44
CA ALA A 511 -11.35 4.01 -15.62
C ALA A 511 -11.62 5.28 -16.44
N LEU A 512 -10.73 5.61 -17.39
CA LEU A 512 -10.87 6.78 -18.28
C LEU A 512 -12.03 6.62 -19.26
N THR A 513 -12.26 5.42 -19.79
CA THR A 513 -13.37 5.14 -20.72
C THR A 513 -14.73 4.96 -20.05
N GLY A 514 -14.78 5.03 -18.72
CA GLY A 514 -16.02 4.99 -17.96
C GLY A 514 -16.63 3.59 -17.78
N LEU A 515 -15.85 2.53 -17.97
CA LEU A 515 -16.31 1.18 -17.71
C LEU A 515 -16.62 0.97 -16.23
N ARG A 516 -17.88 0.66 -15.93
CA ARG A 516 -18.35 0.45 -14.56
C ARG A 516 -17.66 -0.77 -13.94
N LEU A 517 -17.26 -0.61 -12.68
CA LEU A 517 -16.70 -1.69 -11.88
C LEU A 517 -17.79 -2.29 -11.01
N ASP A 518 -17.98 -3.59 -11.09
CA ASP A 518 -18.78 -4.33 -10.13
C ASP A 518 -18.02 -4.45 -8.81
N TRP A 519 -18.67 -4.08 -7.71
CA TRP A 519 -18.10 -4.25 -6.39
C TRP A 519 -18.35 -5.68 -5.92
N LYS A 520 -17.28 -6.46 -5.83
CA LYS A 520 -17.27 -7.75 -5.13
C LYS A 520 -16.34 -7.67 -3.96
N SER A 521 -16.82 -8.06 -2.78
CA SER A 521 -15.95 -8.25 -1.61
C SER A 521 -14.93 -9.34 -1.92
N PRO A 522 -13.65 -9.19 -1.54
CA PRO A 522 -12.67 -10.24 -1.74
C PRO A 522 -13.10 -11.50 -0.96
N SER A 523 -12.82 -12.67 -1.51
CA SER A 523 -12.92 -13.91 -0.76
C SER A 523 -11.78 -13.90 0.26
N ARG A 524 -12.11 -13.91 1.55
CA ARG A 524 -11.09 -13.90 2.61
C ARG A 524 -10.64 -15.29 3.02
N GLU A 525 -10.96 -16.28 2.21
CA GLU A 525 -10.46 -17.64 2.32
C GLU A 525 -9.39 -17.86 1.25
N ALA A 526 -8.26 -18.46 1.66
CA ALA A 526 -7.20 -18.86 0.72
C ALA A 526 -7.68 -20.07 -0.10
N VAL A 527 -8.56 -19.81 -1.04
CA VAL A 527 -8.98 -20.79 -2.04
C VAL A 527 -7.90 -20.87 -3.11
N ALA A 528 -7.44 -22.09 -3.43
CA ALA A 528 -6.48 -22.30 -4.49
C ALA A 528 -7.03 -21.76 -5.82
N VAL A 529 -6.19 -21.03 -6.56
CA VAL A 529 -6.56 -20.49 -7.86
C VAL A 529 -6.68 -21.64 -8.85
N ALA A 530 -7.87 -21.83 -9.42
CA ALA A 530 -8.07 -22.81 -10.47
C ALA A 530 -7.40 -22.36 -11.78
N TRP A 531 -6.80 -23.29 -12.53
CA TRP A 531 -6.18 -23.02 -13.84
C TRP A 531 -7.12 -22.30 -14.81
N ARG A 532 -8.39 -22.71 -14.83
CA ARG A 532 -9.42 -22.09 -15.67
C ARG A 532 -9.66 -20.63 -15.31
N ASP A 533 -9.69 -20.31 -14.01
CA ASP A 533 -9.89 -18.94 -13.55
C ASP A 533 -8.68 -18.05 -13.85
N ALA A 534 -7.47 -18.57 -13.65
CA ALA A 534 -6.24 -17.87 -14.01
C ALA A 534 -6.20 -17.61 -15.54
N LEU A 535 -6.43 -18.65 -16.35
CA LEU A 535 -6.42 -18.52 -17.82
C LEU A 535 -7.47 -17.51 -18.31
N SER A 536 -8.69 -17.55 -17.77
CA SER A 536 -9.77 -16.65 -18.22
C SER A 536 -9.56 -15.18 -17.83
N ARG A 537 -8.81 -14.91 -16.75
CA ARG A 537 -8.63 -13.55 -16.23
C ARG A 537 -7.32 -12.89 -16.66
N ILE A 538 -6.24 -13.67 -16.73
CA ILE A 538 -4.90 -13.14 -17.02
C ILE A 538 -4.20 -13.85 -18.18
N GLY A 539 -4.78 -14.88 -18.78
CA GLY A 539 -4.18 -15.59 -19.92
C GLY A 539 -3.84 -14.67 -21.08
N LEU A 540 -4.65 -13.62 -21.30
CA LEU A 540 -4.38 -12.63 -22.35
C LEU A 540 -3.12 -11.77 -22.07
N LEU A 541 -2.58 -11.75 -20.83
CA LEU A 541 -1.32 -11.08 -20.55
C LEU A 541 -0.12 -11.76 -21.23
N ALA A 542 -0.24 -13.05 -21.58
CA ALA A 542 0.80 -13.75 -22.32
C ALA A 542 0.83 -13.37 -23.81
N LEU A 543 -0.26 -12.80 -24.34
CA LEU A 543 -0.38 -12.50 -25.77
C LEU A 543 0.72 -11.59 -26.33
N PRO A 544 1.13 -10.48 -25.66
CA PRO A 544 2.23 -9.66 -26.15
C PRO A 544 3.54 -10.43 -26.29
N ALA A 545 3.86 -11.28 -25.31
CA ALA A 545 5.07 -12.11 -25.36
C ALA A 545 5.00 -13.17 -26.46
N LEU A 546 3.85 -13.81 -26.66
CA LEU A 546 3.63 -14.76 -27.76
C LEU A 546 3.74 -14.08 -29.11
N LEU A 547 3.18 -12.89 -29.28
CA LEU A 547 3.27 -12.14 -30.53
C LEU A 547 4.69 -11.64 -30.81
N LEU A 548 5.42 -11.20 -29.78
CA LEU A 548 6.83 -10.87 -29.88
C LEU A 548 7.68 -12.11 -30.24
N ALA A 549 7.37 -13.27 -29.66
CA ALA A 549 8.02 -14.54 -30.00
C ALA A 549 7.79 -14.93 -31.45
N TRP A 550 6.55 -14.88 -31.88
CA TRP A 550 6.19 -15.17 -33.28
C TRP A 550 6.87 -14.20 -34.26
N TRP A 551 6.81 -12.91 -34.01
CA TRP A 551 7.44 -11.89 -34.82
C TRP A 551 8.97 -12.08 -34.89
N SER A 552 9.60 -12.40 -33.76
CA SER A 552 11.04 -12.68 -33.66
C SER A 552 11.43 -13.92 -34.50
N ALA A 553 10.65 -15.01 -34.39
CA ALA A 553 10.84 -16.23 -35.21
C ALA A 553 10.68 -15.93 -36.69
N ALA A 554 9.66 -15.14 -37.07
CA ALA A 554 9.43 -14.75 -38.45
C ALA A 554 10.56 -13.88 -39.03
N ARG A 555 11.20 -13.04 -38.23
CA ARG A 555 12.43 -12.28 -38.62
C ARG A 555 13.62 -13.21 -38.80
N GLN A 556 13.84 -14.12 -37.85
CA GLN A 556 14.94 -15.09 -37.93
C GLN A 556 14.83 -16.01 -39.17
N ALA A 557 13.63 -16.44 -39.50
CA ALA A 557 13.36 -17.21 -40.73
C ALA A 557 13.70 -16.43 -42.02
N ARG A 558 13.79 -15.10 -41.95
CA ARG A 558 14.18 -14.21 -43.06
C ARG A 558 15.66 -13.80 -43.00
N GLY A 559 16.48 -14.44 -42.14
CA GLY A 559 17.89 -14.10 -41.95
C GLY A 559 18.14 -12.77 -41.23
N LEU A 560 17.11 -12.22 -40.55
CA LEU A 560 17.23 -10.97 -39.80
C LEU A 560 17.44 -11.27 -38.31
N ASP A 561 18.15 -10.39 -37.58
CA ASP A 561 18.36 -10.52 -36.16
C ASP A 561 17.04 -10.68 -35.37
N SER A 562 17.04 -11.58 -34.40
CA SER A 562 15.89 -11.85 -33.53
C SER A 562 15.95 -10.97 -32.28
N PRO A 563 15.02 -10.01 -32.10
CA PRO A 563 15.03 -9.15 -30.92
C PRO A 563 14.73 -9.91 -29.61
N LEU A 564 14.07 -11.08 -29.66
CA LEU A 564 13.79 -11.89 -28.46
C LEU A 564 15.04 -12.58 -27.88
N LEU A 565 16.06 -12.79 -28.69
CA LEU A 565 17.34 -13.30 -28.21
C LEU A 565 18.15 -12.23 -27.48
N ALA A 566 17.70 -10.97 -27.50
CA ALA A 566 18.32 -9.91 -26.75
C ALA A 566 18.07 -10.12 -25.23
N PRO A 567 19.12 -10.29 -24.42
CA PRO A 567 18.98 -10.59 -22.97
C PRO A 567 18.10 -9.61 -22.21
N HIS A 568 18.01 -8.35 -22.66
CA HIS A 568 17.21 -7.29 -22.03
C HIS A 568 15.70 -7.46 -22.18
N LEU A 569 15.21 -8.30 -23.09
CA LEU A 569 13.76 -8.60 -23.24
C LEU A 569 13.31 -9.79 -22.39
N VAL A 570 14.21 -10.63 -21.94
CA VAL A 570 13.87 -11.80 -21.10
C VAL A 570 13.13 -11.40 -19.82
N PRO A 571 13.53 -10.35 -19.07
CA PRO A 571 12.81 -9.93 -17.88
C PRO A 571 11.39 -9.45 -18.15
N LEU A 572 11.08 -9.05 -19.36
CA LEU A 572 9.73 -8.64 -19.78
C LEU A 572 8.89 -9.82 -20.28
N THR A 573 9.44 -10.65 -21.16
CA THR A 573 8.68 -11.69 -21.88
C THR A 573 8.46 -12.94 -21.04
N LEU A 574 9.47 -13.41 -20.32
CA LEU A 574 9.37 -14.61 -19.48
C LEU A 574 8.26 -14.53 -18.43
N PRO A 575 8.11 -13.43 -17.65
CA PRO A 575 7.01 -13.29 -16.70
C PRO A 575 5.63 -13.34 -17.37
N LEU A 576 5.48 -12.75 -18.55
CA LEU A 576 4.21 -12.74 -19.28
C LEU A 576 3.82 -14.15 -19.78
N LEU A 577 4.78 -14.94 -20.25
CA LEU A 577 4.56 -16.33 -20.63
C LEU A 577 4.24 -17.20 -19.39
N LEU A 578 4.85 -16.92 -18.26
CA LEU A 578 4.61 -17.63 -17.01
C LEU A 578 3.42 -17.09 -16.21
N ALA A 579 2.68 -16.10 -16.70
CA ALA A 579 1.61 -15.41 -15.96
C ALA A 579 0.61 -16.39 -15.30
N VAL A 580 0.09 -17.34 -16.07
CA VAL A 580 -0.91 -18.31 -15.58
C VAL A 580 -0.30 -19.32 -14.60
N PRO A 581 0.76 -20.09 -14.95
CA PRO A 581 1.36 -21.05 -14.02
C PRO A 581 1.90 -20.37 -12.74
N PHE A 582 2.50 -19.21 -12.87
CA PHE A 582 2.98 -18.45 -11.70
C PHE A 582 1.83 -18.07 -10.75
N THR A 583 0.71 -17.59 -11.28
CA THR A 583 -0.46 -17.19 -10.47
C THR A 583 -1.07 -18.39 -9.75
N VAL A 584 -1.20 -19.53 -10.42
CA VAL A 584 -1.71 -20.76 -9.82
C VAL A 584 -0.75 -21.26 -8.73
N TRP A 585 0.55 -21.32 -9.02
CA TRP A 585 1.56 -21.79 -8.09
C TRP A 585 1.68 -20.86 -6.86
N SER A 586 1.77 -19.55 -7.06
CA SER A 586 1.95 -18.59 -5.97
C SER A 586 0.70 -18.44 -5.09
N GLY A 587 -0.50 -18.69 -5.66
CA GLY A 587 -1.77 -18.69 -4.94
C GLY A 587 -2.07 -20.02 -4.22
N ALA A 588 -1.24 -21.05 -4.36
CA ALA A 588 -1.45 -22.33 -3.72
C ALA A 588 -0.83 -22.41 -2.31
N LEU A 589 -1.49 -23.13 -1.39
CA LEU A 589 -1.01 -23.29 -0.01
C LEU A 589 0.21 -24.21 0.11
N ARG A 590 0.31 -25.26 -0.75
CA ARG A 590 1.40 -26.23 -0.68
C ARG A 590 2.79 -25.58 -0.85
N PRO A 591 3.05 -24.80 -1.91
CA PRO A 591 4.34 -24.09 -2.07
C PRO A 591 4.63 -23.15 -0.91
N GLY A 592 3.62 -22.40 -0.42
CA GLY A 592 3.78 -21.51 0.71
C GLY A 592 4.17 -22.24 2.00
N ARG A 593 3.60 -23.40 2.27
CA ARG A 593 3.98 -24.26 3.41
C ARG A 593 5.39 -24.83 3.27
N LEU A 594 5.86 -25.14 2.05
CA LEU A 594 7.22 -25.57 1.82
C LEU A 594 8.21 -24.45 2.14
N LEU A 595 7.96 -23.22 1.70
CA LEU A 595 8.77 -22.06 2.06
C LEU A 595 8.76 -21.80 3.56
N GLN A 596 7.62 -21.94 4.22
CA GLN A 596 7.52 -21.80 5.66
C GLN A 596 8.36 -22.83 6.40
N ARG A 597 8.30 -24.11 6.00
CA ARG A 597 9.14 -25.19 6.59
C ARG A 597 10.62 -24.94 6.36
N ALA A 598 11.00 -24.36 5.23
CA ALA A 598 12.38 -23.96 4.96
C ALA A 598 12.81 -22.71 5.75
N GLY A 599 11.88 -22.04 6.44
CA GLY A 599 12.12 -20.80 7.16
C GLY A 599 12.31 -19.59 6.23
N LEU A 600 11.80 -19.67 4.98
CA LEU A 600 11.88 -18.59 4.01
C LEU A 600 10.60 -17.73 4.02
N LEU A 601 10.74 -16.44 3.73
CA LEU A 601 9.67 -15.45 3.81
C LEU A 601 8.96 -15.47 5.17
N SER A 602 9.68 -15.76 6.24
CA SER A 602 9.16 -15.76 7.60
C SER A 602 9.06 -14.34 8.15
N VAL A 603 8.07 -14.12 9.01
CA VAL A 603 7.83 -12.83 9.68
C VAL A 603 7.81 -13.03 11.20
N PRO A 604 8.10 -11.97 11.99
CA PRO A 604 8.19 -12.07 13.45
C PRO A 604 6.98 -12.72 14.12
N ASP A 605 5.77 -12.44 13.64
CA ASP A 605 4.52 -12.98 14.21
C ASP A 605 4.35 -14.50 13.99
N GLU A 606 5.14 -15.12 13.14
CA GLU A 606 5.14 -16.58 12.98
C GLU A 606 5.95 -17.25 14.09
N HIS A 607 7.00 -16.61 14.57
CA HIS A 607 7.87 -17.10 15.64
C HIS A 607 7.35 -16.76 17.04
N ARG A 608 6.83 -15.55 17.21
CA ARG A 608 6.20 -15.08 18.45
C ARG A 608 4.84 -14.47 18.13
N ARG A 609 3.83 -15.33 18.01
CA ARG A 609 2.49 -14.86 17.68
C ARG A 609 1.86 -14.19 18.90
N PRO A 610 1.50 -12.90 18.81
CA PRO A 610 0.76 -12.21 19.88
C PRO A 610 -0.56 -12.91 20.18
N ALA A 611 -0.95 -13.00 21.46
CA ALA A 611 -2.14 -13.72 21.89
C ALA A 611 -3.42 -13.19 21.21
N THR A 612 -3.53 -11.89 20.99
CA THR A 612 -4.65 -11.28 20.27
C THR A 612 -4.73 -11.76 18.83
N LEU A 613 -3.59 -11.79 18.11
CA LEU A 613 -3.53 -12.28 16.74
C LEU A 613 -3.82 -13.78 16.67
N GLN A 614 -3.31 -14.55 17.63
CA GLN A 614 -3.59 -15.98 17.73
C GLN A 614 -5.10 -16.25 17.90
N ARG A 615 -5.76 -15.54 18.82
CA ARG A 615 -7.20 -15.65 19.06
C ARG A 615 -8.02 -15.25 17.82
N GLY A 616 -7.63 -14.16 17.14
CA GLY A 616 -8.31 -13.71 15.93
C GLY A 616 -8.20 -14.66 14.74
N LEU A 617 -7.13 -15.47 14.66
CA LEU A 617 -6.98 -16.52 13.66
C LEU A 617 -7.82 -17.77 13.98
N HIS A 618 -8.13 -18.01 15.25
CA HIS A 618 -8.97 -19.13 15.65
C HIS A 618 -10.46 -18.79 15.44
N LYS A 619 -11.02 -19.29 14.35
CA LYS A 619 -12.46 -19.17 14.02
C LYS A 619 -13.37 -19.99 14.96
N PHE A 620 -12.83 -20.44 16.10
CA PHE A 620 -13.52 -21.30 17.04
C PHE A 620 -14.80 -20.62 17.59
N GLY A 621 -15.91 -21.37 17.56
CA GLY A 621 -17.22 -20.90 17.99
C GLY A 621 -18.00 -20.10 16.93
N PHE A 622 -17.44 -19.83 15.74
CA PHE A 622 -18.13 -19.14 14.65
C PHE A 622 -18.08 -19.90 13.32
N ALA A 623 -17.25 -20.94 13.22
CA ALA A 623 -17.08 -21.70 11.96
C ALA A 623 -18.36 -22.42 11.51
N ASP A 624 -19.17 -22.88 12.46
CA ASP A 624 -20.46 -23.52 12.24
C ASP A 624 -21.58 -22.55 11.81
N LEU A 625 -21.34 -21.26 11.91
CA LEU A 625 -22.30 -20.21 11.52
C LEU A 625 -22.16 -19.78 10.05
N ALA A 626 -21.22 -20.36 9.30
CA ALA A 626 -21.14 -20.13 7.87
C ALA A 626 -22.46 -20.53 7.20
N PRO A 627 -23.00 -19.70 6.26
CA PRO A 627 -24.24 -20.06 5.58
C PRO A 627 -24.03 -21.37 4.82
N VAL A 628 -24.89 -22.36 5.04
CA VAL A 628 -24.82 -23.70 4.41
C VAL A 628 -24.77 -23.60 2.87
N ALA A 629 -25.38 -22.56 2.29
CA ALA A 629 -25.31 -22.26 0.87
C ALA A 629 -23.90 -21.92 0.35
N ALA A 630 -22.98 -21.47 1.22
CA ALA A 630 -21.60 -21.14 0.80
C ALA A 630 -20.76 -22.40 0.54
N VAL A 631 -21.06 -23.50 1.25
CA VAL A 631 -20.40 -24.79 1.05
C VAL A 631 -20.92 -25.47 -0.23
N ALA A 632 -22.22 -25.36 -0.50
CA ALA A 632 -22.83 -25.89 -1.72
C ALA A 632 -22.49 -25.05 -2.97
N ALA A 633 -22.35 -23.74 -2.85
CA ALA A 633 -21.96 -22.86 -3.96
C ALA A 633 -20.48 -22.98 -4.33
N ALA A 634 -19.61 -23.42 -3.43
CA ALA A 634 -18.23 -23.78 -3.75
C ALA A 634 -18.14 -25.11 -4.53
N ALA A 635 -19.15 -26.02 -4.34
CA ALA A 635 -19.23 -27.31 -5.04
C ALA A 635 -20.00 -27.21 -6.38
N VAL A 636 -20.92 -26.27 -6.51
CA VAL A 636 -21.73 -26.02 -7.71
C VAL A 636 -21.77 -24.53 -7.96
N ALA A 637 -20.67 -23.98 -8.48
CA ALA A 637 -20.73 -22.67 -9.09
C ALA A 637 -21.54 -22.82 -10.39
N PRO A 638 -22.81 -22.35 -10.47
CA PRO A 638 -23.46 -22.25 -11.75
C PRO A 638 -22.59 -21.34 -12.59
N ALA A 639 -22.38 -21.74 -13.85
CA ALA A 639 -21.69 -20.93 -14.82
C ALA A 639 -22.30 -19.51 -14.74
N ALA A 640 -21.65 -18.65 -13.99
CA ALA A 640 -22.09 -17.28 -13.80
C ALA A 640 -22.34 -16.72 -15.19
N ARG A 641 -23.56 -16.28 -15.46
CA ARG A 641 -23.93 -15.58 -16.69
C ARG A 641 -22.76 -14.66 -16.98
N ARG A 642 -22.07 -14.94 -18.08
CA ARG A 642 -20.97 -14.16 -18.60
C ARG A 642 -21.46 -12.71 -18.71
N ALA A 643 -21.26 -11.93 -17.67
CA ALA A 643 -21.06 -10.53 -17.89
C ALA A 643 -19.85 -10.49 -18.83
N ARG A 644 -20.09 -10.28 -20.13
CA ARG A 644 -19.05 -9.97 -21.11
C ARG A 644 -18.42 -8.67 -20.65
N GLY A 645 -17.58 -8.77 -19.61
CA GLY A 645 -16.80 -7.65 -19.10
C GLY A 645 -15.84 -7.25 -20.19
N ARG A 646 -15.86 -5.98 -20.57
CA ARG A 646 -14.91 -5.39 -21.53
C ARG A 646 -13.45 -5.42 -21.02
N GLY A 647 -13.18 -5.96 -19.82
CA GLY A 647 -11.85 -6.15 -19.26
C GLY A 647 -10.89 -6.93 -20.17
N PRO A 648 -11.29 -8.09 -20.72
CA PRO A 648 -10.45 -8.81 -21.68
C PRO A 648 -10.16 -8.02 -22.95
N ALA A 649 -11.12 -7.23 -23.44
CA ALA A 649 -10.92 -6.39 -24.62
C ALA A 649 -9.91 -5.26 -24.38
N LEU A 650 -9.86 -4.71 -23.16
CA LEU A 650 -8.88 -3.68 -22.79
C LEU A 650 -7.47 -4.25 -22.60
N LEU A 651 -7.35 -5.45 -22.03
CA LEU A 651 -6.07 -6.16 -21.98
C LEU A 651 -5.58 -6.49 -23.39
N LEU A 652 -6.48 -6.91 -24.27
CA LEU A 652 -6.19 -7.15 -25.68
C LEU A 652 -5.77 -5.84 -26.38
N ALA A 653 -6.47 -4.74 -26.14
CA ALA A 653 -6.12 -3.44 -26.73
C ALA A 653 -4.73 -2.96 -26.28
N ALA A 654 -4.40 -3.05 -24.99
CA ALA A 654 -3.08 -2.72 -24.49
C ALA A 654 -1.99 -3.62 -25.08
N SER A 655 -2.29 -4.91 -25.27
CA SER A 655 -1.39 -5.87 -25.91
C SER A 655 -1.20 -5.59 -27.39
N VAL A 656 -2.28 -5.26 -28.12
CA VAL A 656 -2.24 -4.92 -29.54
C VAL A 656 -1.45 -3.65 -29.78
N VAL A 657 -1.59 -2.63 -28.93
CA VAL A 657 -0.78 -1.39 -29.02
C VAL A 657 0.70 -1.70 -28.90
N LEU A 658 1.08 -2.53 -27.90
CA LEU A 658 2.48 -2.93 -27.72
C LEU A 658 3.05 -3.60 -28.97
N VAL A 659 2.29 -4.53 -29.55
CA VAL A 659 2.71 -5.29 -30.72
C VAL A 659 2.67 -4.43 -31.98
N ALA A 660 1.64 -3.59 -32.16
CA ALA A 660 1.54 -2.70 -33.32
C ALA A 660 2.74 -1.75 -33.38
N LEU A 661 3.14 -1.17 -32.25
CA LEU A 661 4.32 -0.30 -32.19
C LEU A 661 5.63 -1.08 -32.39
N ALA A 662 5.70 -2.36 -32.02
CA ALA A 662 6.87 -3.20 -32.25
C ALA A 662 7.02 -3.67 -33.71
N VAL A 663 5.89 -3.75 -34.44
CA VAL A 663 5.82 -4.29 -35.83
C VAL A 663 5.71 -3.21 -36.90
N LEU A 664 5.42 -1.95 -36.52
CA LEU A 664 5.37 -0.84 -37.47
C LEU A 664 6.68 -0.77 -38.28
N PRO A 665 6.60 -0.58 -39.60
CA PRO A 665 7.80 -0.40 -40.42
C PRO A 665 8.55 0.83 -39.88
N ARG A 666 9.81 0.62 -39.59
CA ARG A 666 10.70 1.71 -39.16
C ARG A 666 10.81 2.70 -40.30
N PRO A 667 10.73 4.02 -40.07
CA PRO A 667 11.24 4.95 -41.04
C PRO A 667 12.68 4.54 -41.35
N ALA A 668 13.02 4.37 -42.62
CA ALA A 668 14.35 4.01 -43.07
C ALA A 668 15.31 5.09 -42.56
N LEU A 669 15.89 4.82 -41.40
CA LEU A 669 17.07 5.54 -40.94
C LEU A 669 18.18 5.11 -41.92
N SER A 670 18.82 6.06 -42.55
CA SER A 670 19.98 5.89 -43.43
C SER A 670 20.92 4.87 -42.80
N PRO A 671 21.55 3.98 -43.59
CA PRO A 671 22.49 2.98 -43.11
C PRO A 671 23.71 3.71 -42.51
N GLU A 672 23.62 4.17 -41.33
CA GLU A 672 24.76 4.69 -40.60
C GLU A 672 25.39 3.56 -39.80
N ARG A 673 26.66 3.43 -40.09
CA ARG A 673 27.74 2.64 -39.55
C ARG A 673 27.45 2.02 -38.18
N PRO A 674 27.76 0.73 -37.96
CA PRO A 674 27.79 0.20 -36.63
C PRO A 674 28.77 1.06 -35.81
N LEU A 675 28.29 1.64 -34.72
CA LEU A 675 29.15 2.13 -33.67
C LEU A 675 29.92 0.93 -33.12
N SER A 676 31.06 0.64 -33.75
CA SER A 676 32.10 -0.14 -33.13
C SER A 676 32.50 0.66 -31.90
N LEU A 677 32.12 0.17 -30.73
CA LEU A 677 32.78 0.47 -29.48
C LEU A 677 34.20 -0.08 -29.63
N GLN A 678 35.05 0.69 -30.26
CA GLN A 678 36.50 0.60 -30.04
C GLN A 678 36.68 1.08 -28.61
N LEU A 679 36.55 0.15 -27.68
CA LEU A 679 37.33 0.21 -26.44
C LEU A 679 38.77 0.41 -26.89
N GLY A 680 39.32 1.59 -26.58
CA GLY A 680 40.74 1.90 -26.71
C GLY A 680 41.54 0.98 -25.75
N LEU A 681 41.72 -0.26 -26.17
CA LEU A 681 42.70 -1.19 -25.69
C LEU A 681 43.70 -1.47 -26.83
N ALA A 682 44.13 -0.45 -27.52
CA ALA A 682 45.23 -0.52 -28.43
C ALA A 682 46.17 0.59 -28.06
N GLU A 683 47.47 0.20 -27.93
CA GLU A 683 48.61 1.05 -27.74
C GLU A 683 48.98 1.45 -26.31
N ILE A 684 49.32 0.46 -25.47
CA ILE A 684 50.45 0.50 -24.56
C ILE A 684 51.24 -0.79 -24.80
N GLU A 685 51.87 -0.90 -25.94
CA GLU A 685 53.06 -1.70 -26.14
C GLU A 685 54.16 -0.76 -26.65
N ALA A 686 55.33 -0.95 -26.02
CA ALA A 686 56.61 -0.28 -26.28
C ALA A 686 56.84 1.01 -25.48
N ASP A 687 57.37 0.87 -24.28
CA ASP A 687 58.72 1.30 -23.90
C ASP A 687 58.90 1.02 -22.40
N ALA A 688 59.40 -0.18 -22.09
CA ALA A 688 59.81 -0.56 -20.75
C ALA A 688 61.33 -0.49 -20.66
N GLU A 689 61.83 0.63 -20.23
CA GLU A 689 63.15 0.65 -19.59
C GLU A 689 63.00 0.69 -18.07
N MET A 690 63.44 -0.38 -17.46
CA MET A 690 63.42 -0.58 -16.01
C MET A 690 64.49 0.28 -15.32
N THR A 691 64.04 1.03 -14.31
CA THR A 691 64.89 1.46 -13.19
C THR A 691 64.17 1.14 -11.89
N PRO A 692 64.85 0.48 -10.91
CA PRO A 692 64.23 0.05 -9.68
C PRO A 692 64.16 1.20 -8.68
N VAL A 693 62.98 1.59 -8.23
CA VAL A 693 62.79 2.51 -7.10
C VAL A 693 62.43 1.70 -5.84
N ALA A 694 63.18 2.01 -4.80
CA ALA A 694 63.15 1.37 -3.48
C ALA A 694 61.79 1.44 -2.78
N ALA A 695 61.47 0.37 -2.06
CA ALA A 695 60.27 0.25 -1.23
C ALA A 695 60.26 1.25 -0.04
N PRO A 696 59.16 1.91 0.26
CA PRO A 696 59.04 2.67 1.50
C PRO A 696 58.70 1.77 2.69
N ARG A 697 59.41 2.00 3.78
CA ARG A 697 59.24 1.38 5.10
C ARG A 697 57.84 1.53 5.65
N ALA A 698 57.29 0.43 6.14
CA ALA A 698 56.06 0.38 6.92
C ALA A 698 56.26 1.08 8.28
N VAL A 699 55.46 2.13 8.52
CA VAL A 699 55.32 2.74 9.84
C VAL A 699 54.18 2.02 10.56
N ARG A 700 54.51 1.21 11.57
CA ARG A 700 53.52 0.66 12.50
C ARG A 700 53.15 1.74 13.51
N VAL A 701 51.89 2.20 13.47
CA VAL A 701 51.32 2.97 14.57
C VAL A 701 50.58 1.98 15.48
N ALA A 702 51.12 1.77 16.66
CA ALA A 702 50.48 1.01 17.73
C ALA A 702 49.45 1.90 18.42
N ILE A 703 48.17 1.57 18.31
CA ILE A 703 47.09 2.15 19.11
C ILE A 703 46.76 1.17 20.23
N ALA A 704 47.10 1.51 21.45
CA ALA A 704 46.73 0.76 22.65
C ALA A 704 45.26 0.99 22.99
N PRO A 705 44.49 -0.05 23.34
CA PRO A 705 43.11 0.11 23.75
C PRO A 705 43.04 0.62 25.20
N ARG A 706 42.33 1.75 25.40
CA ARG A 706 41.90 2.19 26.76
C ARG A 706 40.67 1.38 27.19
N PRO A 707 40.64 0.85 28.41
CA PRO A 707 39.49 0.15 28.93
C PRO A 707 38.39 1.16 29.31
N VAL A 708 37.23 1.05 28.66
CA VAL A 708 35.99 1.74 29.07
C VAL A 708 35.36 0.89 30.18
N ARG A 709 35.30 1.41 31.40
CA ARG A 709 34.53 0.82 32.50
C ARG A 709 33.05 0.86 32.15
N ALA A 710 32.43 -0.31 32.05
CA ALA A 710 31.00 -0.47 31.95
C ALA A 710 30.35 -0.10 33.30
N ALA A 711 29.43 0.87 33.28
CA ALA A 711 28.49 1.10 34.37
C ALA A 711 27.40 0.04 34.38
N PRO A 712 26.89 -0.42 35.50
CA PRO A 712 25.91 -1.49 35.57
C PRO A 712 24.56 -1.03 34.99
N TYR A 713 24.09 -1.81 34.02
CA TYR A 713 22.78 -1.69 33.39
C TYR A 713 21.68 -2.03 34.42
N ARG A 714 20.78 -1.08 34.72
CA ARG A 714 19.51 -1.38 35.37
C ARG A 714 18.46 -1.66 34.31
N PRO A 715 17.72 -2.77 34.38
CA PRO A 715 16.67 -3.05 33.40
C PRO A 715 15.53 -2.07 33.56
N ALA A 716 15.20 -1.37 32.47
CA ALA A 716 13.99 -0.54 32.36
C ALA A 716 12.75 -1.45 32.33
N SER A 717 11.63 -0.95 32.84
CA SER A 717 10.40 -1.70 33.06
C SER A 717 9.90 -2.39 31.79
N THR A 718 9.34 -3.60 31.94
CA THR A 718 8.85 -4.50 30.90
C THR A 718 7.78 -3.93 29.94
N ILE A 719 7.22 -2.75 30.25
CA ILE A 719 6.22 -2.06 29.43
C ILE A 719 6.88 -1.22 28.33
N ASP A 720 8.05 -0.65 28.55
CA ASP A 720 8.77 0.18 27.58
C ASP A 720 9.37 -0.65 26.44
N ASP A 721 9.85 -1.85 26.75
CA ASP A 721 10.40 -2.76 25.74
C ASP A 721 9.30 -3.37 24.86
N ALA A 722 8.11 -3.61 25.43
CA ALA A 722 6.96 -4.10 24.68
C ALA A 722 6.38 -3.05 23.71
N VAL A 723 6.45 -1.77 24.06
CA VAL A 723 6.01 -0.66 23.21
C VAL A 723 7.04 -0.36 22.13
N ARG A 724 8.34 -0.39 22.46
CA ARG A 724 9.43 -0.18 21.49
C ARG A 724 9.60 -1.32 20.50
N GLN A 725 9.31 -2.55 20.92
CA GLN A 725 9.48 -3.75 20.07
C GLN A 725 8.28 -4.01 19.15
N ARG A 726 7.14 -3.30 19.34
CA ARG A 726 5.87 -3.56 18.65
C ARG A 726 5.53 -2.59 17.54
N ALA A 727 6.40 -1.67 17.22
CA ALA A 727 6.04 -0.56 16.39
C ALA A 727 6.76 -0.52 15.06
N TYR A 728 6.56 -1.45 14.17
CA TYR A 728 7.14 -1.30 12.84
C TYR A 728 6.35 -2.13 11.86
N GLU A 729 6.01 -1.60 10.80
CA GLU A 729 5.73 -2.37 9.61
C GLU A 729 4.54 -1.94 8.79
N ALA A 730 4.74 -1.95 7.56
CA ALA A 730 3.90 -2.04 6.42
C ALA A 730 3.32 -0.75 5.95
N VAL A 731 3.69 -0.30 4.85
CA VAL A 731 2.83 0.54 4.05
C VAL A 731 3.37 0.97 2.71
N ALA A 732 4.43 0.42 2.34
CA ALA A 732 4.94 0.67 1.00
C ALA A 732 4.04 0.21 -0.14
N ARG A 733 2.90 -0.42 0.20
CA ARG A 733 2.09 -1.07 -0.81
C ARG A 733 1.29 -0.18 -1.71
N SER A 734 0.83 0.93 -1.21
CA SER A 734 -0.20 1.62 -1.96
C SER A 734 0.33 2.64 -2.94
N LEU A 735 1.56 3.11 -2.79
CA LEU A 735 1.91 4.31 -3.52
C LEU A 735 3.26 4.33 -4.22
N LEU A 736 4.27 3.53 -3.80
CA LEU A 736 5.61 3.78 -4.31
C LEU A 736 6.40 2.57 -4.82
N PHE A 737 6.08 1.34 -4.38
CA PHE A 737 6.95 0.19 -4.66
C PHE A 737 6.30 -1.03 -5.28
N GLU A 738 4.98 -1.16 -5.23
CA GLU A 738 4.31 -2.29 -5.88
C GLU A 738 4.18 -2.12 -7.41
N ASN A 739 4.58 -0.97 -7.93
CA ASN A 739 4.44 -0.61 -9.35
C ASN A 739 5.77 -0.49 -10.10
N SER A 740 6.90 -0.74 -9.45
CA SER A 740 8.22 -0.72 -10.11
C SER A 740 8.77 -2.10 -10.40
#